data_bb5f6f1e96a6a77a3f2fd209662ff8c1
#
_entry.id   bb5f6f1e96a6a77a3f2fd209662ff8c1
#
_cell.length_a   1.000
_cell.length_b   1.000
_cell.length_c   1.000
_cell.angle_alpha   90.00
_cell.angle_beta   90.00
_cell.angle_gamma   90.00
#
_symmetry.space_group_name_H-M   'P 1'
#
loop_
_entity.id
_entity.type
_entity.pdbx_description
1 polymer ?
#
loop_
_entity_poly.entity_id
_entity_poly.type
_entity_poly.pdbx_seq_one_letter_code
_entity_poly.pdbx_strand_id
1 'polypeptide(L)'
;MDDKIFDQIHDVDLKKTMETSYIDYAMSVIAQRALPDVRDGLKPVQRRVLYSMIELNNGPDKPHRKCARIVGDTMGKYHPHGDSSIYGALVNMAQEWSTRYPLVDGHGNFGSVDGDGAAAMRYTEARLSKISMEMLADIGKDTVDFVPNFDETEKEPTVLPSRYPNLLVNGTTGIAVGMATNIPPHNLREVINAVVKIIDNKVEEDRDTDIEELLSIVKGPDFPTGGMILGTAGINEAYRTGRGKVRVRAITDIEPMQNGKNRIVVTELPYMVNKARLIEKIAELVRDKKVDGITDLRDESDRQGMRICIELRRDVNPNVVLNLLYKHTQLQDTFGVIMLALVNNEPKVLNLYDMLKYYLIHQEEVVTRRTKYELNKAEERAHILEGLLIALDNIDEVISIIRSSQNTQEAKSRLMERFSLSDAQSQAIVDMRLRALTGLEREKLEAEYAELMDRIAELRAILADKKKLLGVIRTEILLIADKYGDDRRTSIGFDEYDISMEDLIPVTNTVITMTKLGYIKRMSLDNFRAQNRGGKGIKGMETIDDDYIEELLMTTSHHYMMFFTNTGRVYRIKAYEIPEASRTARGTAIVNLLQLQPGEKITAVIPIREYTEGHFLFMATKKGIVKKTPITDYANVRKTGLAAISLREDDELIEVKKTDNNQDVFLVTKYGQCIRFKETDVRKTGRTSMGVIGMNLTDGDEVIGMQMQSQGDALMIVSEKGLGKCTLISEFTTQNRGGKGVKCYKITEKTGNIVGVKAVNQDNELMLITTEGIIIRIKVSDTTLLGRITSGVKLINLDENVTVASIAKVREDKSLIDNADTSELLSEEEEKESCLLYTSPSPRDTERSRMPSSA
;
A
#
# COMPACT_ATOMS: atom_id res chain seq x y z
N MET A 1 -59.94 48.31 19.92
CA MET A 1 -59.62 47.16 19.03
C MET A 1 -58.43 46.40 19.67
N ASP A 2 -58.80 45.36 20.41
CA ASP A 2 -57.82 44.52 21.08
C ASP A 2 -57.24 43.54 20.04
N ASP A 3 -56.06 43.82 19.57
CA ASP A 3 -55.27 42.84 18.80
C ASP A 3 -54.83 41.76 19.79
N LYS A 4 -55.65 40.69 19.87
CA LYS A 4 -55.23 39.45 20.50
C LYS A 4 -54.18 38.83 19.62
N ILE A 5 -52.86 39.03 19.93
CA ILE A 5 -51.78 38.26 19.47
C ILE A 5 -51.95 36.84 20.04
N PHE A 6 -52.50 35.94 19.27
CA PHE A 6 -52.54 34.52 19.62
C PHE A 6 -51.16 33.93 19.36
N ASP A 7 -50.32 33.88 20.40
CA ASP A 7 -49.19 33.03 20.40
C ASP A 7 -49.66 31.56 20.32
N GLN A 8 -49.57 30.99 19.16
CA GLN A 8 -49.76 29.55 18.98
C GLN A 8 -48.53 28.86 19.53
N ILE A 9 -48.62 28.30 20.73
CA ILE A 9 -47.60 27.42 21.30
C ILE A 9 -47.77 26.06 20.61
N HIS A 10 -46.77 25.68 19.81
CA HIS A 10 -46.71 24.34 19.23
C HIS A 10 -45.74 23.49 20.07
N ASP A 11 -46.23 22.37 20.55
CA ASP A 11 -45.37 21.35 21.15
C ASP A 11 -44.48 20.71 20.09
N VAL A 12 -43.20 20.89 20.21
CA VAL A 12 -42.20 20.36 19.28
C VAL A 12 -41.35 19.31 20.00
N ASP A 13 -41.30 18.09 19.47
CA ASP A 13 -40.39 17.07 19.94
C ASP A 13 -38.95 17.50 19.58
N LEU A 14 -38.21 17.94 20.59
CA LEU A 14 -36.83 18.41 20.44
C LEU A 14 -35.95 17.37 19.79
N LYS A 15 -36.08 16.09 20.17
CA LYS A 15 -35.28 14.99 19.62
C LYS A 15 -35.52 14.83 18.12
N LYS A 16 -36.77 14.74 17.71
CA LYS A 16 -37.16 14.59 16.30
C LYS A 16 -36.76 15.79 15.47
N THR A 17 -36.92 17.02 15.98
CA THR A 17 -36.51 18.25 15.30
C THR A 17 -35.00 18.30 15.13
N MET A 18 -34.23 17.94 16.18
CA MET A 18 -32.77 17.88 16.11
C MET A 18 -32.29 16.81 15.11
N GLU A 19 -32.88 15.62 15.14
CA GLU A 19 -32.55 14.55 14.20
C GLU A 19 -32.82 14.98 12.75
N THR A 20 -33.97 15.54 12.47
CA THR A 20 -34.32 16.00 11.11
C THR A 20 -33.41 17.13 10.65
N SER A 21 -33.22 18.17 11.46
CA SER A 21 -32.36 19.31 11.11
C SER A 21 -30.88 18.88 10.93
N TYR A 22 -30.40 17.89 11.71
CA TYR A 22 -29.05 17.36 11.55
C TYR A 22 -28.89 16.57 10.25
N ILE A 23 -29.89 15.76 9.89
CA ILE A 23 -29.90 15.02 8.62
C ILE A 23 -29.90 15.99 7.45
N ASP A 24 -30.78 17.01 7.47
CA ASP A 24 -30.88 18.03 6.42
C ASP A 24 -29.55 18.80 6.26
N TYR A 25 -28.95 19.19 7.39
CA TYR A 25 -27.63 19.81 7.38
C TYR A 25 -26.55 18.88 6.81
N ALA A 26 -26.52 17.61 7.25
CA ALA A 26 -25.56 16.61 6.77
C ALA A 26 -25.70 16.39 5.25
N MET A 27 -26.93 16.25 4.75
CA MET A 27 -27.22 16.11 3.32
C MET A 27 -26.76 17.32 2.52
N SER A 28 -27.03 18.52 3.02
CA SER A 28 -26.58 19.77 2.39
C SER A 28 -25.04 19.84 2.33
N VAL A 29 -24.34 19.51 3.42
CA VAL A 29 -22.87 19.52 3.45
C VAL A 29 -22.29 18.47 2.50
N ILE A 30 -22.88 17.29 2.42
CA ILE A 30 -22.42 16.19 1.55
C ILE A 30 -22.62 16.56 0.09
N ALA A 31 -23.87 16.93 -0.30
CA ALA A 31 -24.23 17.10 -1.70
C ALA A 31 -23.84 18.48 -2.27
N GLN A 32 -23.78 19.53 -1.44
CA GLN A 32 -23.68 20.92 -1.93
C GLN A 32 -22.48 21.71 -1.41
N ARG A 33 -21.54 21.07 -0.66
CA ARG A 33 -20.42 21.83 -0.08
C ARG A 33 -19.08 21.13 -0.15
N ALA A 34 -18.95 19.93 0.45
CA ALA A 34 -17.65 19.35 0.78
C ALA A 34 -17.12 18.38 -0.27
N LEU A 35 -17.99 17.66 -0.97
CA LEU A 35 -17.61 16.61 -1.89
C LEU A 35 -17.61 17.11 -3.35
N PRO A 36 -16.68 16.61 -4.18
CA PRO A 36 -16.64 16.91 -5.62
C PRO A 36 -17.63 16.03 -6.38
N ASP A 37 -18.13 16.53 -7.51
CA ASP A 37 -18.81 15.68 -8.49
C ASP A 37 -17.77 14.87 -9.29
N VAL A 38 -18.05 13.61 -9.56
CA VAL A 38 -17.14 12.71 -10.27
C VAL A 38 -16.86 13.16 -11.71
N ARG A 39 -17.80 13.87 -12.33
CA ARG A 39 -17.78 14.28 -13.74
C ARG A 39 -16.80 15.41 -14.02
N ASP A 40 -16.83 16.48 -13.20
CA ASP A 40 -15.97 17.66 -13.36
C ASP A 40 -14.91 17.84 -12.25
N GLY A 41 -15.00 17.05 -11.18
CA GLY A 41 -14.05 17.08 -10.08
C GLY A 41 -14.10 18.33 -9.21
N LEU A 42 -15.15 19.12 -9.32
CA LEU A 42 -15.28 20.40 -8.64
C LEU A 42 -16.30 20.35 -7.50
N LYS A 43 -15.98 21.09 -6.44
CA LYS A 43 -16.96 21.45 -5.44
C LYS A 43 -17.87 22.57 -5.96
N PRO A 44 -19.10 22.71 -5.46
CA PRO A 44 -20.01 23.74 -5.93
C PRO A 44 -19.44 25.16 -5.94
N VAL A 45 -18.72 25.55 -4.90
CA VAL A 45 -18.07 26.88 -4.84
C VAL A 45 -17.04 27.08 -5.95
N GLN A 46 -16.24 26.07 -6.25
CA GLN A 46 -15.22 26.15 -7.31
C GLN A 46 -15.88 26.28 -8.68
N ARG A 47 -16.91 25.47 -8.94
CA ARG A 47 -17.68 25.50 -10.19
C ARG A 47 -18.33 26.89 -10.41
N ARG A 48 -18.94 27.44 -9.37
CA ARG A 48 -19.58 28.76 -9.40
C ARG A 48 -18.58 29.89 -9.63
N VAL A 49 -17.39 29.81 -9.04
CA VAL A 49 -16.30 30.79 -9.28
C VAL A 49 -15.85 30.75 -10.74
N LEU A 50 -15.58 29.58 -11.31
CA LEU A 50 -15.15 29.46 -12.71
C LEU A 50 -16.25 29.90 -13.66
N TYR A 51 -17.51 29.57 -13.37
CA TYR A 51 -18.64 29.99 -14.18
C TYR A 51 -18.86 31.52 -14.11
N SER A 52 -18.79 32.13 -12.92
CA SER A 52 -18.83 33.60 -12.80
C SER A 52 -17.71 34.28 -13.58
N MET A 53 -16.50 33.71 -13.58
CA MET A 53 -15.37 34.27 -14.33
C MET A 53 -15.57 34.25 -15.83
N ILE A 54 -16.18 33.20 -16.40
CA ILE A 54 -16.46 33.16 -17.85
C ILE A 54 -17.60 34.13 -18.21
N GLU A 55 -18.65 34.25 -17.39
CA GLU A 55 -19.73 35.23 -17.54
C GLU A 55 -19.20 36.68 -17.51
N LEU A 56 -18.23 36.93 -16.64
CA LEU A 56 -17.51 38.20 -16.60
C LEU A 56 -16.60 38.44 -17.81
N ASN A 57 -16.51 37.51 -18.75
CA ASN A 57 -15.57 37.56 -19.89
C ASN A 57 -14.12 37.79 -19.41
N ASN A 58 -13.70 37.00 -18.39
CA ASN A 58 -12.40 37.08 -17.74
C ASN A 58 -11.48 35.92 -18.16
N GLY A 59 -11.35 35.72 -19.46
CA GLY A 59 -10.53 34.67 -20.06
C GLY A 59 -9.04 34.96 -20.00
N PRO A 60 -8.19 33.97 -20.38
CA PRO A 60 -6.73 34.07 -20.31
C PRO A 60 -6.13 35.12 -21.25
N ASP A 61 -6.85 35.53 -22.25
CA ASP A 61 -6.51 36.59 -23.22
C ASP A 61 -6.89 38.00 -22.74
N LYS A 62 -7.58 38.11 -21.62
CA LYS A 62 -8.06 39.36 -21.04
C LYS A 62 -7.16 39.85 -19.90
N PRO A 63 -7.19 41.13 -19.57
CA PRO A 63 -6.53 41.66 -18.37
C PRO A 63 -7.06 40.99 -17.11
N HIS A 64 -6.18 40.81 -16.10
CA HIS A 64 -6.60 40.37 -14.79
C HIS A 64 -7.63 41.33 -14.17
N ARG A 65 -8.59 40.78 -13.45
CA ARG A 65 -9.60 41.55 -12.69
C ARG A 65 -9.34 41.43 -11.20
N LYS A 66 -9.71 42.44 -10.44
CA LYS A 66 -9.65 42.39 -8.97
C LYS A 66 -10.43 41.19 -8.45
N CYS A 67 -9.83 40.40 -7.56
CA CYS A 67 -10.49 39.24 -6.95
C CYS A 67 -11.79 39.66 -6.24
N ALA A 68 -11.82 40.87 -5.64
CA ALA A 68 -13.05 41.42 -5.04
C ALA A 68 -14.23 41.54 -6.03
N ARG A 69 -13.97 41.78 -7.30
CA ARG A 69 -15.01 41.80 -8.34
C ARG A 69 -15.54 40.41 -8.63
N ILE A 70 -14.64 39.43 -8.75
CA ILE A 70 -15.00 38.02 -9.03
C ILE A 70 -15.79 37.45 -7.84
N VAL A 71 -15.29 37.65 -6.62
CA VAL A 71 -15.94 37.19 -5.38
C VAL A 71 -17.32 37.80 -5.22
N GLY A 72 -17.44 39.15 -5.46
CA GLY A 72 -18.69 39.86 -5.36
C GLY A 72 -19.76 39.37 -6.36
N ASP A 73 -19.35 39.14 -7.62
CA ASP A 73 -20.25 38.60 -8.65
C ASP A 73 -20.69 37.15 -8.34
N THR A 74 -19.76 36.31 -7.93
CA THR A 74 -20.05 34.93 -7.53
C THR A 74 -20.98 34.86 -6.33
N MET A 75 -20.76 35.71 -5.32
CA MET A 75 -21.58 35.77 -4.10
C MET A 75 -22.99 36.29 -4.40
N GLY A 76 -23.06 37.33 -5.20
CA GLY A 76 -24.34 37.98 -5.51
C GLY A 76 -25.24 37.14 -6.41
N LYS A 77 -24.69 36.36 -7.34
CA LYS A 77 -25.46 35.58 -8.31
C LYS A 77 -25.63 34.11 -7.99
N TYR A 78 -24.60 33.46 -7.45
CA TYR A 78 -24.55 31.99 -7.44
C TYR A 78 -24.30 31.35 -6.06
N HIS A 79 -23.52 32.02 -5.19
CA HIS A 79 -23.05 31.37 -3.95
C HIS A 79 -23.36 32.21 -2.71
N PRO A 80 -24.53 32.00 -2.05
CA PRO A 80 -25.02 32.84 -0.93
C PRO A 80 -24.30 32.51 0.40
N HIS A 81 -22.94 32.56 0.39
CA HIS A 81 -22.10 32.32 1.55
C HIS A 81 -21.04 33.41 1.71
N GLY A 82 -20.28 33.37 2.82
CA GLY A 82 -19.29 34.38 3.12
C GLY A 82 -18.21 34.56 2.05
N ASP A 83 -17.86 35.80 1.78
CA ASP A 83 -16.83 36.19 0.81
C ASP A 83 -15.48 35.55 1.04
N SER A 84 -15.11 35.32 2.29
CA SER A 84 -13.85 34.67 2.67
C SER A 84 -13.77 33.21 2.19
N SER A 85 -14.89 32.49 2.16
CA SER A 85 -14.91 31.10 1.67
C SER A 85 -14.77 31.04 0.16
N ILE A 86 -15.41 31.96 -0.56
CA ILE A 86 -15.32 32.11 -2.02
C ILE A 86 -13.90 32.51 -2.42
N TYR A 87 -13.35 33.53 -1.73
CA TYR A 87 -11.99 33.97 -1.96
C TYR A 87 -10.95 32.87 -1.66
N GLY A 88 -11.13 32.13 -0.56
CA GLY A 88 -10.26 30.99 -0.23
C GLY A 88 -10.29 29.90 -1.30
N ALA A 89 -11.43 29.61 -1.89
CA ALA A 89 -11.55 28.67 -2.99
C ALA A 89 -10.82 29.16 -4.26
N LEU A 90 -11.00 30.45 -4.59
CA LEU A 90 -10.32 31.10 -5.71
C LEU A 90 -8.80 31.09 -5.53
N VAL A 91 -8.31 31.41 -4.33
CA VAL A 91 -6.90 31.41 -3.97
C VAL A 91 -6.31 30.00 -4.12
N ASN A 92 -6.98 28.99 -3.61
CA ASN A 92 -6.51 27.60 -3.70
C ASN A 92 -6.35 27.14 -5.15
N MET A 93 -7.30 27.49 -6.04
CA MET A 93 -7.22 27.19 -7.47
C MET A 93 -6.09 27.91 -8.22
N ALA A 94 -5.53 28.99 -7.62
CA ALA A 94 -4.43 29.76 -8.21
C ALA A 94 -3.05 29.36 -7.66
N GLN A 95 -3.00 28.61 -6.56
CA GLN A 95 -1.72 28.24 -5.90
C GLN A 95 -1.06 27.05 -6.60
N GLU A 96 0.16 27.23 -7.11
CA GLU A 96 0.93 26.20 -7.81
C GLU A 96 1.39 25.03 -6.93
N TRP A 97 1.46 25.24 -5.61
CA TRP A 97 1.78 24.18 -4.63
C TRP A 97 0.55 23.44 -4.08
N SER A 98 -0.66 23.97 -4.34
CA SER A 98 -1.91 23.37 -3.91
C SER A 98 -2.60 22.60 -5.04
N THR A 99 -2.53 23.13 -6.27
CA THR A 99 -3.23 22.60 -7.45
C THR A 99 -2.20 22.21 -8.51
N ARG A 100 -2.24 20.97 -8.98
CA ARG A 100 -1.23 20.44 -9.94
C ARG A 100 -1.29 21.17 -11.28
N TYR A 101 -2.48 21.51 -11.75
CA TYR A 101 -2.75 22.32 -12.94
C TYR A 101 -3.68 23.46 -12.52
N PRO A 102 -3.16 24.63 -12.16
CA PRO A 102 -3.96 25.75 -11.65
C PRO A 102 -5.06 26.18 -12.62
N LEU A 103 -6.28 26.32 -12.10
CA LEU A 103 -7.45 26.72 -12.87
C LEU A 103 -7.59 28.24 -12.94
N VAL A 104 -6.93 28.96 -12.07
CA VAL A 104 -6.94 30.42 -11.98
C VAL A 104 -5.51 30.94 -12.15
N ASP A 105 -5.34 31.94 -13.01
CA ASP A 105 -4.10 32.69 -13.17
C ASP A 105 -4.18 33.91 -12.27
N GLY A 106 -3.40 33.86 -11.15
CA GLY A 106 -3.38 34.87 -10.11
C GLY A 106 -2.25 35.90 -10.29
N HIS A 107 -2.52 37.17 -10.01
CA HIS A 107 -1.53 38.23 -9.98
C HIS A 107 -1.55 38.97 -8.64
N GLY A 108 -0.40 39.01 -7.96
CA GLY A 108 -0.25 39.54 -6.62
C GLY A 108 0.17 38.48 -5.61
N ASN A 109 -0.08 38.73 -4.33
CA ASN A 109 0.26 37.77 -3.26
C ASN A 109 -0.91 36.82 -2.98
N PHE A 110 -0.77 35.57 -3.40
CA PHE A 110 -1.70 34.46 -3.16
C PHE A 110 -1.26 33.54 -2.02
N GLY A 111 -0.35 33.99 -1.15
CA GLY A 111 0.20 33.19 -0.07
C GLY A 111 1.55 32.55 -0.42
N SER A 112 2.03 31.70 0.48
CA SER A 112 3.28 30.97 0.29
C SER A 112 3.22 29.55 0.87
N VAL A 113 4.21 28.72 0.57
CA VAL A 113 4.40 27.37 1.14
C VAL A 113 4.64 27.43 2.66
N ASP A 114 5.05 28.59 3.18
CA ASP A 114 5.24 28.85 4.60
C ASP A 114 3.91 28.96 5.37
N GLY A 115 2.79 28.98 4.64
CA GLY A 115 1.47 29.09 5.23
C GLY A 115 1.01 30.52 5.42
N ASP A 116 1.70 31.49 4.83
CA ASP A 116 1.21 32.86 4.76
C ASP A 116 -0.10 32.90 3.99
N GLY A 117 -1.05 33.64 4.50
CA GLY A 117 -2.33 33.87 3.84
C GLY A 117 -2.19 34.76 2.61
N ALA A 118 -3.12 34.63 1.67
CA ALA A 118 -3.21 35.55 0.54
C ALA A 118 -3.49 36.98 1.02
N ALA A 119 -3.01 37.98 0.29
CA ALA A 119 -3.36 39.37 0.52
C ALA A 119 -4.88 39.59 0.35
N ALA A 120 -5.43 40.62 0.97
CA ALA A 120 -6.86 40.91 0.85
C ALA A 120 -7.30 41.04 -0.63
N MET A 121 -8.48 40.52 -0.95
CA MET A 121 -9.01 40.43 -2.32
C MET A 121 -9.08 41.76 -3.11
N ARG A 122 -9.01 42.89 -2.43
CA ARG A 122 -8.91 44.21 -3.07
C ARG A 122 -7.53 44.50 -3.69
N TYR A 123 -6.49 43.75 -3.27
CA TYR A 123 -5.13 43.92 -3.80
C TYR A 123 -4.77 42.89 -4.87
N THR A 124 -5.29 41.69 -4.73
CA THR A 124 -5.05 40.59 -5.68
C THR A 124 -5.93 40.68 -6.91
N GLU A 125 -5.42 40.15 -8.00
CA GLU A 125 -6.12 40.09 -9.29
C GLU A 125 -6.08 38.67 -9.85
N ALA A 126 -7.07 38.30 -10.62
CA ALA A 126 -7.15 36.95 -11.20
C ALA A 126 -7.86 36.95 -12.56
N ARG A 127 -7.57 35.91 -13.34
CA ARG A 127 -8.30 35.53 -14.56
C ARG A 127 -8.30 34.02 -14.70
N LEU A 128 -9.11 33.51 -15.62
CA LEU A 128 -9.09 32.10 -15.96
C LEU A 128 -7.72 31.71 -16.56
N SER A 129 -7.20 30.56 -16.18
CA SER A 129 -6.02 29.98 -16.81
C SER A 129 -6.36 29.38 -18.17
N LYS A 130 -5.37 29.07 -18.98
CA LYS A 130 -5.59 28.47 -20.30
C LYS A 130 -6.25 27.11 -20.21
N ILE A 131 -5.88 26.28 -19.24
CA ILE A 131 -6.44 24.94 -19.06
C ILE A 131 -7.88 24.98 -18.53
N SER A 132 -8.26 26.00 -17.75
CA SER A 132 -9.64 26.14 -17.26
C SER A 132 -10.64 26.42 -18.40
N MET A 133 -10.17 26.95 -19.54
CA MET A 133 -11.03 27.08 -20.72
C MET A 133 -11.47 25.72 -21.27
N GLU A 134 -10.68 24.67 -21.11
CA GLU A 134 -11.08 23.31 -21.49
C GLU A 134 -12.14 22.71 -20.51
N MET A 135 -12.20 23.22 -19.27
CA MET A 135 -13.28 22.87 -18.33
C MET A 135 -14.64 23.49 -18.74
N LEU A 136 -14.59 24.71 -19.31
CA LEU A 136 -15.75 25.53 -19.66
C LEU A 136 -16.10 25.45 -21.14
N ALA A 137 -15.35 24.70 -21.93
CA ALA A 137 -15.50 24.62 -23.37
C ALA A 137 -16.91 24.16 -23.75
N ASP A 138 -17.49 24.82 -24.72
CA ASP A 138 -18.82 24.51 -25.27
C ASP A 138 -20.00 24.61 -24.27
N ILE A 139 -19.82 25.26 -23.10
CA ILE A 139 -20.89 25.42 -22.11
C ILE A 139 -22.14 26.12 -22.65
N GLY A 140 -21.96 27.01 -23.66
CA GLY A 140 -23.06 27.70 -24.35
C GLY A 140 -23.75 26.87 -25.44
N LYS A 141 -23.37 25.60 -25.64
CA LYS A 141 -23.94 24.71 -26.67
C LYS A 141 -24.87 23.64 -26.09
N ASP A 142 -25.55 23.94 -25.00
CA ASP A 142 -26.48 23.02 -24.32
C ASP A 142 -25.83 21.67 -23.93
N THR A 143 -24.56 21.68 -23.56
CA THR A 143 -23.80 20.49 -23.22
C THR A 143 -24.08 19.94 -21.84
N VAL A 144 -24.51 20.78 -20.92
CA VAL A 144 -24.81 20.47 -19.51
C VAL A 144 -26.13 21.09 -19.08
N ASP A 145 -26.72 20.57 -18.01
CA ASP A 145 -27.96 21.08 -17.46
C ASP A 145 -27.72 22.32 -16.61
N PHE A 146 -28.65 23.26 -16.69
CA PHE A 146 -28.70 24.46 -15.90
C PHE A 146 -29.89 24.42 -14.95
N VAL A 147 -29.67 24.85 -13.71
CA VAL A 147 -30.71 24.99 -12.69
C VAL A 147 -30.82 26.45 -12.25
N PRO A 148 -31.97 26.87 -11.76
CA PRO A 148 -32.08 28.19 -11.12
C PRO A 148 -31.09 28.30 -9.96
N ASN A 149 -30.56 29.50 -9.76
CA ASN A 149 -29.75 29.83 -8.58
C ASN A 149 -30.64 29.92 -7.33
N PHE A 150 -30.08 30.35 -6.20
CA PHE A 150 -30.76 30.39 -4.88
C PHE A 150 -31.96 31.34 -4.81
N ASP A 151 -32.05 32.37 -5.65
CA ASP A 151 -33.14 33.35 -5.71
C ASP A 151 -33.92 33.29 -7.03
N GLU A 152 -33.67 32.30 -7.88
CA GLU A 152 -34.32 32.04 -9.17
C GLU A 152 -34.16 33.18 -10.21
N THR A 153 -33.24 34.12 -9.98
CA THR A 153 -33.00 35.23 -10.92
C THR A 153 -32.06 34.89 -12.03
N GLU A 154 -31.12 33.95 -11.77
CA GLU A 154 -30.09 33.51 -12.70
C GLU A 154 -30.07 31.97 -12.82
N LYS A 155 -29.32 31.44 -13.77
CA LYS A 155 -29.11 30.00 -13.95
C LYS A 155 -27.68 29.65 -13.75
N GLU A 156 -27.41 28.55 -13.07
CA GLU A 156 -26.07 27.99 -12.87
C GLU A 156 -25.98 26.57 -13.42
N PRO A 157 -24.79 26.17 -13.94
CA PRO A 157 -24.59 24.82 -14.44
C PRO A 157 -24.52 23.82 -13.27
N THR A 158 -25.17 22.69 -13.44
CA THR A 158 -25.08 21.59 -12.46
C THR A 158 -23.69 20.96 -12.42
N VAL A 159 -23.00 20.93 -13.56
CA VAL A 159 -21.66 20.39 -13.79
C VAL A 159 -21.02 21.13 -14.96
N LEU A 160 -19.71 21.19 -15.04
CA LEU A 160 -19.02 21.74 -16.20
C LEU A 160 -18.76 20.66 -17.26
N PRO A 161 -18.63 21.04 -18.55
CA PRO A 161 -18.31 20.08 -19.63
C PRO A 161 -17.02 19.31 -19.43
N SER A 162 -15.99 19.93 -18.85
CA SER A 162 -14.74 19.30 -18.37
C SER A 162 -14.09 18.35 -19.38
N ARG A 163 -13.46 18.86 -20.41
CA ARG A 163 -12.84 18.06 -21.48
C ARG A 163 -11.67 17.17 -21.03
N TYR A 164 -11.25 17.25 -19.78
CA TYR A 164 -10.25 16.37 -19.20
C TYR A 164 -10.68 15.93 -17.79
N PRO A 165 -10.21 14.78 -17.26
CA PRO A 165 -10.66 14.21 -15.99
C PRO A 165 -10.07 14.96 -14.79
N ASN A 166 -10.57 16.17 -14.54
CA ASN A 166 -10.06 17.10 -13.54
C ASN A 166 -10.03 16.52 -12.13
N LEU A 167 -10.98 15.65 -11.77
CA LEU A 167 -11.02 15.02 -10.45
C LEU A 167 -9.73 14.29 -10.09
N LEU A 168 -9.18 13.53 -11.03
CA LEU A 168 -7.91 12.82 -10.83
C LEU A 168 -6.70 13.74 -11.09
N VAL A 169 -6.79 14.62 -12.09
CA VAL A 169 -5.68 15.49 -12.49
C VAL A 169 -5.31 16.47 -11.38
N ASN A 170 -6.26 17.15 -10.79
CA ASN A 170 -6.01 18.12 -9.72
C ASN A 170 -6.25 17.55 -8.31
N GLY A 171 -6.98 16.44 -8.21
CA GLY A 171 -7.37 15.89 -6.92
C GLY A 171 -8.31 16.83 -6.15
N THR A 172 -8.62 16.45 -4.94
CA THR A 172 -9.42 17.28 -4.02
C THR A 172 -9.38 16.73 -2.60
N THR A 173 -9.53 17.60 -1.63
CA THR A 173 -9.70 17.24 -0.22
C THR A 173 -10.98 17.84 0.32
N GLY A 174 -11.73 17.13 1.13
CA GLY A 174 -12.97 17.64 1.71
C GLY A 174 -13.43 16.83 2.90
N ILE A 175 -13.97 17.52 3.90
CA ILE A 175 -14.51 16.91 5.11
C ILE A 175 -16.01 17.19 5.14
N ALA A 176 -16.81 16.14 5.04
CA ALA A 176 -18.25 16.17 5.16
C ALA A 176 -18.71 15.57 6.49
N VAL A 177 -20.01 15.49 6.72
CA VAL A 177 -20.57 14.86 7.91
C VAL A 177 -20.46 13.33 7.77
N GLY A 178 -19.73 12.71 8.67
CA GLY A 178 -19.56 11.25 8.69
C GLY A 178 -18.64 10.65 7.61
N MET A 179 -18.10 11.48 6.70
CA MET A 179 -17.21 11.02 5.62
C MET A 179 -16.24 12.10 5.19
N ALA A 180 -15.15 11.69 4.55
CA ALA A 180 -14.16 12.60 4.00
C ALA A 180 -13.68 12.10 2.63
N THR A 181 -13.28 13.01 1.77
CA THR A 181 -12.59 12.73 0.52
C THR A 181 -11.16 13.27 0.58
N ASN A 182 -10.23 12.51 0.02
CA ASN A 182 -8.83 12.92 -0.10
C ASN A 182 -8.23 12.25 -1.34
N ILE A 183 -8.50 12.84 -2.50
CA ILE A 183 -8.07 12.34 -3.79
C ILE A 183 -6.78 13.06 -4.18
N PRO A 184 -5.67 12.33 -4.37
CA PRO A 184 -4.41 12.94 -4.76
C PRO A 184 -4.45 13.43 -6.21
N PRO A 185 -3.66 14.45 -6.57
CA PRO A 185 -3.48 14.88 -7.95
C PRO A 185 -2.62 13.88 -8.73
N HIS A 186 -2.76 13.90 -10.08
CA HIS A 186 -2.06 12.99 -10.99
C HIS A 186 -1.53 13.73 -12.20
N ASN A 187 -0.59 13.10 -12.91
CA ASN A 187 -0.07 13.62 -14.16
C ASN A 187 -1.13 13.57 -15.27
N LEU A 188 -1.31 14.68 -15.98
CA LEU A 188 -2.34 14.83 -17.00
C LEU A 188 -2.20 13.79 -18.14
N ARG A 189 -0.97 13.58 -18.63
CA ARG A 189 -0.71 12.61 -19.71
C ARG A 189 -1.03 11.17 -19.28
N GLU A 190 -0.66 10.79 -18.07
CA GLU A 190 -0.94 9.44 -17.56
C GLU A 190 -2.46 9.18 -17.45
N VAL A 191 -3.20 10.14 -16.88
CA VAL A 191 -4.65 10.00 -16.73
C VAL A 191 -5.36 10.00 -18.08
N ILE A 192 -4.95 10.88 -18.99
CA ILE A 192 -5.52 10.91 -20.36
C ILE A 192 -5.22 9.60 -21.09
N ASN A 193 -4.00 9.09 -21.02
CA ASN A 193 -3.64 7.82 -21.65
C ASN A 193 -4.46 6.64 -21.07
N ALA A 194 -4.80 6.69 -19.78
CA ALA A 194 -5.68 5.70 -19.17
C ALA A 194 -7.12 5.79 -19.73
N VAL A 195 -7.66 7.01 -19.94
CA VAL A 195 -8.96 7.20 -20.60
C VAL A 195 -8.91 6.69 -22.03
N VAL A 196 -7.86 7.02 -22.77
CA VAL A 196 -7.66 6.56 -24.16
C VAL A 196 -7.62 5.03 -24.22
N LYS A 197 -6.93 4.36 -23.28
CA LYS A 197 -6.92 2.90 -23.20
C LYS A 197 -8.31 2.31 -22.97
N ILE A 198 -9.14 2.95 -22.14
CA ILE A 198 -10.54 2.53 -21.95
C ILE A 198 -11.33 2.67 -23.26
N ILE A 199 -11.12 3.76 -23.98
CA ILE A 199 -11.78 3.99 -25.29
C ILE A 199 -11.33 2.95 -26.30
N ASP A 200 -10.01 2.71 -26.42
CA ASP A 200 -9.45 1.77 -27.39
C ASP A 200 -9.96 0.35 -27.13
N ASN A 201 -9.98 -0.12 -25.89
CA ASN A 201 -10.54 -1.42 -25.54
C ASN A 201 -12.03 -1.54 -25.88
N LYS A 202 -12.82 -0.46 -25.70
CA LYS A 202 -14.24 -0.43 -26.10
C LYS A 202 -14.46 -0.41 -27.61
N VAL A 203 -13.62 0.33 -28.34
CA VAL A 203 -13.78 0.51 -29.81
C VAL A 203 -13.24 -0.68 -30.60
N GLU A 204 -12.05 -1.18 -30.20
CA GLU A 204 -11.33 -2.21 -30.95
C GLU A 204 -11.71 -3.62 -30.51
N GLU A 205 -11.80 -3.86 -29.19
CA GLU A 205 -11.98 -5.19 -28.62
C GLU A 205 -13.37 -5.44 -28.03
N ASP A 206 -14.22 -4.40 -27.93
CA ASP A 206 -15.58 -4.45 -27.35
C ASP A 206 -15.62 -5.09 -25.95
N ARG A 207 -14.58 -4.80 -25.14
CA ARG A 207 -14.45 -5.31 -23.77
C ARG A 207 -14.27 -4.19 -22.75
N ASP A 208 -14.57 -4.51 -21.49
CA ASP A 208 -14.21 -3.65 -20.37
C ASP A 208 -12.69 -3.75 -20.10
N THR A 209 -12.12 -2.65 -19.63
CA THR A 209 -10.69 -2.55 -19.32
C THR A 209 -10.43 -3.11 -17.92
N ASP A 210 -9.40 -3.95 -17.81
CA ASP A 210 -8.95 -4.43 -16.51
C ASP A 210 -8.22 -3.30 -15.75
N ILE A 211 -8.38 -3.29 -14.43
CA ILE A 211 -7.71 -2.32 -13.57
C ILE A 211 -6.18 -2.43 -13.65
N GLU A 212 -5.65 -3.63 -13.88
CA GLU A 212 -4.20 -3.88 -14.01
C GLU A 212 -3.60 -3.14 -15.23
N GLU A 213 -4.36 -3.05 -16.31
CA GLU A 213 -3.94 -2.28 -17.49
C GLU A 213 -3.82 -0.79 -17.14
N LEU A 214 -4.76 -0.27 -16.34
CA LEU A 214 -4.72 1.13 -15.90
C LEU A 214 -3.59 1.41 -14.91
N LEU A 215 -3.28 0.47 -14.01
CA LEU A 215 -2.17 0.56 -13.08
C LEU A 215 -0.80 0.63 -13.79
N SER A 216 -0.69 0.02 -14.96
CA SER A 216 0.52 0.10 -15.77
C SER A 216 0.73 1.49 -16.39
N ILE A 217 -0.35 2.25 -16.63
CA ILE A 217 -0.35 3.56 -17.26
C ILE A 217 -0.28 4.68 -16.23
N VAL A 218 -1.18 4.66 -15.23
CA VAL A 218 -1.20 5.63 -14.13
C VAL A 218 -0.30 5.10 -13.01
N LYS A 219 0.96 5.52 -13.04
CA LYS A 219 1.98 5.00 -12.12
C LYS A 219 1.73 5.35 -10.67
N GLY A 220 1.06 6.47 -10.39
CA GLY A 220 0.78 6.92 -9.04
C GLY A 220 0.40 8.40 -8.97
N PRO A 221 0.12 8.93 -7.78
CA PRO A 221 -0.06 10.37 -7.56
C PRO A 221 1.12 11.19 -8.08
N ASP A 222 0.83 12.42 -8.53
CA ASP A 222 1.82 13.38 -9.00
C ASP A 222 1.58 14.73 -8.32
N PHE A 223 2.27 14.94 -7.21
CA PHE A 223 2.04 16.09 -6.35
C PHE A 223 2.68 17.36 -6.92
N PRO A 224 2.02 18.52 -6.80
CA PRO A 224 2.57 19.80 -7.28
C PRO A 224 3.89 20.18 -6.62
N THR A 225 4.11 19.75 -5.38
CA THR A 225 5.34 20.01 -4.60
C THR A 225 6.46 19.00 -4.86
N GLY A 226 6.27 18.03 -5.78
CA GLY A 226 7.23 16.97 -6.07
C GLY A 226 7.30 15.91 -4.98
N GLY A 227 8.51 15.67 -4.48
CA GLY A 227 8.75 14.62 -3.49
C GLY A 227 8.90 13.22 -4.09
N MET A 228 9.13 12.25 -3.22
CA MET A 228 9.29 10.85 -3.60
C MET A 228 8.23 9.98 -2.90
N ILE A 229 7.50 9.20 -3.65
CA ILE A 229 6.62 8.17 -3.11
C ILE A 229 7.45 6.91 -2.84
N LEU A 230 7.25 6.33 -1.66
CA LEU A 230 7.95 5.11 -1.22
C LEU A 230 7.09 3.89 -1.45
N GLY A 231 7.50 3.06 -2.42
CA GLY A 231 6.81 1.82 -2.80
C GLY A 231 5.51 2.03 -3.57
N THR A 232 5.01 0.98 -4.18
CA THR A 232 3.79 0.98 -5.01
C THR A 232 2.60 0.30 -4.33
N ALA A 233 2.81 -0.43 -3.23
CA ALA A 233 1.76 -1.20 -2.56
C ALA A 233 0.56 -0.34 -2.15
N GLY A 234 0.82 0.84 -1.52
CA GLY A 234 -0.24 1.75 -1.11
C GLY A 234 -0.97 2.42 -2.28
N ILE A 235 -0.29 2.64 -3.41
CA ILE A 235 -0.89 3.12 -4.66
C ILE A 235 -1.84 2.07 -5.22
N ASN A 236 -1.36 0.84 -5.35
CA ASN A 236 -2.14 -0.27 -5.89
C ASN A 236 -3.38 -0.56 -5.04
N GLU A 237 -3.25 -0.52 -3.71
CA GLU A 237 -4.38 -0.66 -2.79
C GLU A 237 -5.41 0.47 -3.02
N ALA A 238 -4.95 1.73 -3.09
CA ALA A 238 -5.82 2.88 -3.31
C ALA A 238 -6.59 2.80 -4.62
N TYR A 239 -5.92 2.43 -5.71
CA TYR A 239 -6.54 2.38 -7.04
C TYR A 239 -7.50 1.21 -7.21
N ARG A 240 -7.28 0.09 -6.51
CA ARG A 240 -8.20 -1.07 -6.56
C ARG A 240 -9.41 -0.90 -5.65
N THR A 241 -9.22 -0.31 -4.47
CA THR A 241 -10.27 -0.27 -3.43
C THR A 241 -10.87 1.12 -3.19
N GLY A 242 -10.27 2.17 -3.75
CA GLY A 242 -10.61 3.56 -3.45
C GLY A 242 -10.04 4.06 -2.12
N ARG A 243 -9.26 3.24 -1.39
CA ARG A 243 -8.61 3.61 -0.14
C ARG A 243 -7.20 3.04 -0.08
N GLY A 244 -6.25 3.84 0.41
CA GLY A 244 -4.86 3.41 0.55
C GLY A 244 -4.03 4.41 1.31
N LYS A 245 -2.79 4.03 1.61
CA LYS A 245 -1.81 4.88 2.31
C LYS A 245 -0.57 5.02 1.46
N VAL A 246 -0.33 6.20 0.95
CA VAL A 246 0.82 6.52 0.12
C VAL A 246 1.83 7.28 0.98
N ARG A 247 3.01 6.69 1.19
CA ARG A 247 4.10 7.37 1.91
C ARG A 247 4.85 8.28 0.96
N VAL A 248 5.02 9.53 1.37
CA VAL A 248 5.72 10.55 0.59
C VAL A 248 6.88 11.08 1.42
N ARG A 249 8.05 11.16 0.80
CA ARG A 249 9.29 11.65 1.40
C ARG A 249 9.77 12.90 0.67
N ALA A 250 10.32 13.84 1.41
CA ALA A 250 11.01 15.00 0.88
C ALA A 250 12.21 14.59 0.00
N ILE A 251 12.55 15.38 -0.99
CA ILE A 251 13.81 15.24 -1.72
C ILE A 251 14.90 15.95 -0.93
N THR A 252 15.92 15.19 -0.59
CA THR A 252 17.03 15.66 0.23
C THR A 252 18.36 15.26 -0.38
N ASP A 253 19.35 16.14 -0.24
CA ASP A 253 20.73 15.87 -0.66
C ASP A 253 21.70 16.16 0.49
N ILE A 254 22.84 15.47 0.50
CA ILE A 254 23.90 15.66 1.50
C ILE A 254 25.08 16.32 0.82
N GLU A 255 25.27 17.60 1.11
CA GLU A 255 26.35 18.40 0.54
C GLU A 255 27.53 18.49 1.53
N PRO A 256 28.78 18.17 1.07
CA PRO A 256 29.96 18.43 1.90
C PRO A 256 30.23 19.92 2.00
N MET A 257 30.59 20.37 3.20
CA MET A 257 30.98 21.74 3.49
C MET A 257 32.48 21.85 3.67
N GLN A 258 32.99 23.10 3.61
CA GLN A 258 34.36 23.41 4.02
C GLN A 258 34.62 22.95 5.47
N ASN A 259 35.82 22.49 5.78
CA ASN A 259 36.22 21.97 7.09
C ASN A 259 35.64 20.54 7.44
N GLY A 260 35.21 19.74 6.46
CA GLY A 260 34.77 18.35 6.68
C GLY A 260 33.48 18.23 7.45
N LYS A 261 32.66 19.27 7.46
CA LYS A 261 31.25 19.22 7.88
C LYS A 261 30.37 18.79 6.71
N ASN A 262 29.16 18.32 7.01
CA ASN A 262 28.11 18.05 6.03
C ASN A 262 26.89 18.91 6.34
N ARG A 263 26.10 19.21 5.31
CA ARG A 263 24.76 19.76 5.45
C ARG A 263 23.76 18.91 4.71
N ILE A 264 22.57 18.81 5.25
CA ILE A 264 21.41 18.23 4.59
C ILE A 264 20.64 19.37 3.95
N VAL A 265 20.39 19.28 2.67
CA VAL A 265 19.61 20.24 1.90
C VAL A 265 18.31 19.60 1.49
N VAL A 266 17.18 20.26 1.77
CA VAL A 266 15.85 19.82 1.36
C VAL A 266 15.35 20.71 0.25
N THR A 267 15.05 20.15 -0.90
CA THR A 267 14.63 20.88 -2.11
C THR A 267 13.14 20.72 -2.43
N GLU A 268 12.52 19.62 -1.97
CA GLU A 268 11.10 19.34 -2.17
C GLU A 268 10.50 18.77 -0.89
N LEU A 269 9.25 19.12 -0.61
CA LEU A 269 8.50 18.66 0.55
C LEU A 269 7.31 17.78 0.15
N PRO A 270 6.88 16.86 1.03
CA PRO A 270 5.62 16.16 0.85
C PRO A 270 4.44 17.12 0.69
N TYR A 271 3.47 16.73 -0.11
CA TYR A 271 2.30 17.54 -0.41
C TYR A 271 1.53 17.93 0.85
N MET A 272 1.06 19.18 0.91
CA MET A 272 0.33 19.80 2.03
C MET A 272 1.17 20.02 3.30
N VAL A 273 2.48 19.85 3.27
CA VAL A 273 3.36 20.17 4.40
C VAL A 273 3.66 21.66 4.41
N ASN A 274 3.50 22.27 5.59
CA ASN A 274 3.86 23.66 5.82
C ASN A 274 5.37 23.75 6.16
N LYS A 275 6.13 24.49 5.34
CA LYS A 275 7.59 24.61 5.45
C LYS A 275 8.01 25.26 6.76
N ALA A 276 7.40 26.37 7.16
CA ALA A 276 7.76 27.08 8.38
C ALA A 276 7.53 26.23 9.63
N ARG A 277 6.37 25.55 9.74
CA ARG A 277 6.07 24.62 10.85
C ARG A 277 7.00 23.42 10.88
N LEU A 278 7.43 22.93 9.73
CA LEU A 278 8.42 21.86 9.64
C LEU A 278 9.77 22.31 10.20
N ILE A 279 10.24 23.50 9.84
CA ILE A 279 11.49 24.10 10.35
C ILE A 279 11.39 24.28 11.87
N GLU A 280 10.31 24.87 12.37
CA GLU A 280 10.04 24.98 13.81
C GLU A 280 10.10 23.62 14.52
N LYS A 281 9.49 22.60 13.92
CA LYS A 281 9.48 21.24 14.47
C LYS A 281 10.88 20.62 14.54
N ILE A 282 11.69 20.82 13.52
CA ILE A 282 13.10 20.39 13.55
C ILE A 282 13.85 21.10 14.68
N ALA A 283 13.68 22.43 14.82
CA ALA A 283 14.30 23.19 15.90
C ALA A 283 13.86 22.72 17.29
N GLU A 284 12.58 22.36 17.47
CA GLU A 284 12.09 21.75 18.72
C GLU A 284 12.79 20.42 19.05
N LEU A 285 12.93 19.54 18.06
CA LEU A 285 13.58 18.24 18.23
C LEU A 285 15.05 18.38 18.65
N VAL A 286 15.73 19.38 18.13
CA VAL A 286 17.11 19.72 18.52
C VAL A 286 17.14 20.23 19.95
N ARG A 287 16.27 21.16 20.34
CA ARG A 287 16.15 21.70 21.69
C ARG A 287 15.80 20.60 22.71
N ASP A 288 14.90 19.70 22.35
CA ASP A 288 14.48 18.57 23.18
C ASP A 288 15.52 17.43 23.21
N LYS A 289 16.66 17.57 22.51
CA LYS A 289 17.72 16.55 22.39
C LYS A 289 17.25 15.20 21.84
N LYS A 290 16.16 15.20 21.07
CA LYS A 290 15.67 14.00 20.36
C LYS A 290 16.45 13.75 19.08
N VAL A 291 16.97 14.79 18.46
CA VAL A 291 17.90 14.75 17.33
C VAL A 291 19.13 15.56 17.72
N ASP A 292 20.27 14.89 17.84
CA ASP A 292 21.55 15.52 18.14
C ASP A 292 22.37 15.64 16.85
N GLY A 293 23.33 16.59 16.85
CA GLY A 293 24.26 16.74 15.74
C GLY A 293 23.93 17.86 14.76
N ILE A 294 22.79 18.52 14.87
CA ILE A 294 22.45 19.71 14.08
C ILE A 294 23.08 20.96 14.75
N THR A 295 23.81 21.77 13.98
CA THR A 295 24.47 22.99 14.44
C THR A 295 23.74 24.25 14.01
N ASP A 296 23.10 24.23 12.85
CA ASP A 296 22.38 25.38 12.31
C ASP A 296 21.24 24.93 11.41
N LEU A 297 20.19 25.73 11.34
CA LEU A 297 18.97 25.45 10.55
C LEU A 297 18.52 26.75 9.89
N ARG A 298 18.61 26.81 8.55
CA ARG A 298 18.26 28.00 7.79
C ARG A 298 17.30 27.68 6.65
N ASP A 299 16.43 28.63 6.38
CA ASP A 299 15.62 28.66 5.16
C ASP A 299 16.35 29.59 4.15
N GLU A 300 16.85 28.98 3.10
CA GLU A 300 17.53 29.66 1.98
C GLU A 300 16.66 29.67 0.71
N SER A 301 15.34 29.43 0.87
CA SER A 301 14.41 29.43 -0.26
C SER A 301 14.36 30.82 -0.94
N ASP A 302 14.42 30.82 -2.26
CA ASP A 302 14.37 32.02 -3.08
C ASP A 302 13.49 31.83 -4.32
N ARG A 303 13.61 32.71 -5.31
CA ARG A 303 12.88 32.61 -6.58
C ARG A 303 13.33 31.43 -7.46
N GLN A 304 14.46 30.81 -7.17
CA GLN A 304 14.98 29.66 -7.90
C GLN A 304 14.40 28.35 -7.36
N GLY A 305 13.87 28.36 -6.15
CA GLY A 305 13.22 27.21 -5.55
C GLY A 305 13.32 27.15 -4.03
N MET A 306 12.73 26.08 -3.51
CA MET A 306 12.79 25.77 -2.07
C MET A 306 14.15 25.20 -1.70
N ARG A 307 14.72 25.70 -0.59
CA ARG A 307 16.00 25.23 -0.06
C ARG A 307 16.05 25.37 1.45
N ILE A 308 15.89 24.29 2.18
CA ILE A 308 16.09 24.23 3.63
C ILE A 308 17.46 23.63 3.89
N CYS A 309 18.34 24.37 4.60
CA CYS A 309 19.70 23.95 4.92
C CYS A 309 19.79 23.55 6.38
N ILE A 310 20.23 22.31 6.65
CA ILE A 310 20.45 21.75 7.99
C ILE A 310 21.93 21.42 8.11
N GLU A 311 22.69 22.24 8.85
CA GLU A 311 24.12 22.04 9.04
C GLU A 311 24.38 21.05 10.18
N LEU A 312 25.33 20.15 9.97
CA LEU A 312 25.67 19.10 10.92
C LEU A 312 27.04 19.32 11.56
N ARG A 313 27.22 18.74 12.76
CA ARG A 313 28.56 18.63 13.37
C ARG A 313 29.43 17.65 12.54
N ARG A 314 30.74 17.84 12.65
CA ARG A 314 31.73 17.05 11.91
C ARG A 314 31.70 15.53 12.23
N ASP A 315 31.39 15.21 13.48
CA ASP A 315 31.43 13.86 14.06
C ASP A 315 30.15 13.07 13.87
N VAL A 316 29.17 13.59 13.15
CA VAL A 316 27.84 13.00 13.01
C VAL A 316 27.65 12.42 11.62
N ASN A 317 27.09 11.24 11.55
CA ASN A 317 26.70 10.62 10.27
C ASN A 317 25.40 11.29 9.75
N PRO A 318 25.43 11.95 8.58
CA PRO A 318 24.27 12.64 8.03
C PRO A 318 23.05 11.75 7.83
N ASN A 319 23.27 10.50 7.41
CA ASN A 319 22.18 9.55 7.15
C ASN A 319 21.42 9.18 8.44
N VAL A 320 22.13 9.10 9.57
CA VAL A 320 21.47 8.80 10.86
C VAL A 320 20.58 9.96 11.27
N VAL A 321 21.06 11.21 11.14
CA VAL A 321 20.26 12.39 11.44
C VAL A 321 19.07 12.47 10.50
N LEU A 322 19.27 12.25 9.21
CA LEU A 322 18.21 12.28 8.19
C LEU A 322 17.12 11.25 8.51
N ASN A 323 17.49 10.04 8.86
CA ASN A 323 16.54 8.99 9.25
C ASN A 323 15.74 9.35 10.52
N LEU A 324 16.38 10.00 11.50
CA LEU A 324 15.69 10.52 12.68
C LEU A 324 14.70 11.63 12.31
N LEU A 325 15.07 12.51 11.37
CA LEU A 325 14.19 13.56 10.86
C LEU A 325 12.98 12.96 10.12
N TYR A 326 13.17 11.96 9.25
CA TYR A 326 12.07 11.26 8.60
C TYR A 326 11.12 10.60 9.60
N LYS A 327 11.65 10.07 10.69
CA LYS A 327 10.84 9.41 11.73
C LYS A 327 10.01 10.38 12.58
N HIS A 328 10.52 11.59 12.83
CA HIS A 328 9.96 12.52 13.82
C HIS A 328 9.37 13.78 13.23
N THR A 329 9.48 14.00 11.93
CA THR A 329 8.98 15.20 11.24
C THR A 329 8.20 14.84 9.98
N GLN A 330 7.54 15.84 9.39
CA GLN A 330 6.84 15.73 8.12
C GLN A 330 7.76 15.77 6.88
N LEU A 331 9.08 15.61 7.04
CA LEU A 331 9.97 15.28 5.91
C LEU A 331 9.61 13.93 5.28
N GLN A 332 8.94 13.08 6.02
CA GLN A 332 8.24 11.91 5.50
C GLN A 332 6.86 11.88 6.13
N ASP A 333 5.83 11.83 5.29
CA ASP A 333 4.43 11.80 5.74
C ASP A 333 3.64 10.77 4.94
N THR A 334 2.47 10.42 5.45
CA THR A 334 1.59 9.45 4.79
C THR A 334 0.34 10.15 4.29
N PHE A 335 0.18 10.19 2.98
CA PHE A 335 -1.04 10.66 2.35
C PHE A 335 -2.09 9.54 2.39
N GLY A 336 -3.13 9.74 3.17
CA GLY A 336 -4.27 8.80 3.26
C GLY A 336 -5.23 9.01 2.10
N VAL A 337 -5.20 8.15 1.09
CA VAL A 337 -6.07 8.24 -0.08
C VAL A 337 -7.48 7.78 0.28
N ILE A 338 -8.46 8.60 -0.04
CA ILE A 338 -9.90 8.29 0.06
C ILE A 338 -10.57 8.84 -1.20
N MET A 339 -10.85 7.95 -2.14
CA MET A 339 -11.40 8.30 -3.46
C MET A 339 -12.93 8.35 -3.41
N LEU A 340 -13.47 9.29 -2.60
CA LEU A 340 -14.89 9.51 -2.42
C LEU A 340 -15.35 10.69 -3.29
N ALA A 341 -16.35 10.49 -4.14
CA ALA A 341 -16.96 11.52 -4.98
C ALA A 341 -18.47 11.34 -5.08
N LEU A 342 -19.16 12.37 -5.55
CA LEU A 342 -20.59 12.31 -5.82
C LEU A 342 -20.84 11.69 -7.21
N VAL A 343 -21.66 10.66 -7.24
CA VAL A 343 -22.20 10.04 -8.45
C VAL A 343 -23.72 10.20 -8.41
N ASN A 344 -24.28 11.02 -9.26
CA ASN A 344 -25.71 11.36 -9.24
C ASN A 344 -26.19 11.87 -7.86
N ASN A 345 -25.42 12.75 -7.25
CA ASN A 345 -25.62 13.29 -5.90
C ASN A 345 -25.52 12.28 -4.74
N GLU A 346 -25.09 11.04 -4.99
CA GLU A 346 -24.82 10.04 -3.97
C GLU A 346 -23.30 9.90 -3.73
N PRO A 347 -22.84 9.96 -2.47
CA PRO A 347 -21.42 9.78 -2.17
C PRO A 347 -21.00 8.32 -2.33
N LYS A 348 -20.01 8.05 -3.18
CA LYS A 348 -19.48 6.71 -3.43
C LYS A 348 -17.96 6.70 -3.35
N VAL A 349 -17.40 5.67 -2.71
CA VAL A 349 -15.97 5.38 -2.79
C VAL A 349 -15.74 4.63 -4.10
N LEU A 350 -14.91 5.18 -4.95
CA LEU A 350 -14.67 4.69 -6.30
C LEU A 350 -13.23 4.19 -6.43
N ASN A 351 -13.03 3.18 -7.24
CA ASN A 351 -11.70 2.78 -7.69
C ASN A 351 -11.25 3.63 -8.90
N LEU A 352 -10.03 3.43 -9.37
CA LEU A 352 -9.49 4.20 -10.51
C LEU A 352 -10.32 4.01 -11.78
N TYR A 353 -10.69 2.77 -12.08
CA TYR A 353 -11.49 2.45 -13.27
C TYR A 353 -12.87 3.11 -13.23
N ASP A 354 -13.57 3.05 -12.10
CA ASP A 354 -14.89 3.62 -11.95
C ASP A 354 -14.87 5.15 -12.11
N MET A 355 -13.86 5.84 -11.57
CA MET A 355 -13.71 7.30 -11.76
C MET A 355 -13.56 7.67 -13.23
N LEU A 356 -12.69 6.97 -13.95
CA LEU A 356 -12.46 7.21 -15.37
C LEU A 356 -13.69 6.83 -16.21
N LYS A 357 -14.39 5.76 -15.83
CA LYS A 357 -15.62 5.33 -16.48
C LYS A 357 -16.74 6.37 -16.36
N TYR A 358 -17.00 6.92 -15.15
CA TYR A 358 -18.01 7.96 -14.97
C TYR A 358 -17.63 9.25 -15.69
N TYR A 359 -16.37 9.60 -15.71
CA TYR A 359 -15.88 10.70 -16.53
C TYR A 359 -16.14 10.47 -18.01
N LEU A 360 -15.83 9.29 -18.55
CA LEU A 360 -16.06 8.95 -19.95
C LEU A 360 -17.55 8.98 -20.31
N ILE A 361 -18.42 8.47 -19.45
CA ILE A 361 -19.88 8.56 -19.65
C ILE A 361 -20.33 10.02 -19.73
N HIS A 362 -19.80 10.89 -18.88
CA HIS A 362 -20.07 12.32 -18.95
C HIS A 362 -19.60 12.93 -20.26
N GLN A 363 -18.42 12.56 -20.76
CA GLN A 363 -17.93 13.04 -22.05
C GLN A 363 -18.77 12.53 -23.22
N GLU A 364 -19.23 11.28 -23.18
CA GLU A 364 -20.17 10.75 -24.18
C GLU A 364 -21.45 11.62 -24.23
N GLU A 365 -21.97 12.02 -23.09
CA GLU A 365 -23.16 12.90 -22.99
C GLU A 365 -22.86 14.31 -23.53
N VAL A 366 -21.79 14.95 -23.06
CA VAL A 366 -21.38 16.31 -23.47
C VAL A 366 -21.18 16.40 -24.97
N VAL A 367 -20.42 15.46 -25.56
CA VAL A 367 -20.15 15.46 -26.99
C VAL A 367 -21.41 15.16 -27.80
N THR A 368 -22.27 14.26 -27.32
CA THR A 368 -23.56 13.98 -27.98
C THR A 368 -24.46 15.23 -27.99
N ARG A 369 -24.59 15.93 -26.85
CA ARG A 369 -25.39 17.16 -26.75
C ARG A 369 -24.80 18.28 -27.60
N ARG A 370 -23.50 18.49 -27.58
CA ARG A 370 -22.78 19.43 -28.44
C ARG A 370 -23.04 19.16 -29.92
N THR A 371 -22.86 17.89 -30.32
CA THR A 371 -23.05 17.49 -31.73
C THR A 371 -24.50 17.69 -32.16
N LYS A 372 -25.49 17.41 -31.33
CA LYS A 372 -26.90 17.71 -31.58
C LYS A 372 -27.14 19.21 -31.74
N TYR A 373 -26.57 20.02 -30.86
CA TYR A 373 -26.69 21.48 -30.94
C TYR A 373 -26.08 22.01 -32.26
N GLU A 374 -24.87 21.57 -32.61
CA GLU A 374 -24.21 21.96 -33.85
C GLU A 374 -24.99 21.48 -35.08
N LEU A 375 -25.52 20.25 -35.03
CA LEU A 375 -26.36 19.72 -36.10
C LEU A 375 -27.62 20.59 -36.29
N ASN A 376 -28.33 20.87 -35.24
CA ASN A 376 -29.54 21.73 -35.30
C ASN A 376 -29.21 23.12 -35.89
N LYS A 377 -28.10 23.72 -35.45
CA LYS A 377 -27.66 25.01 -35.99
C LYS A 377 -27.25 24.96 -37.47
N ALA A 378 -26.57 23.88 -37.84
CA ALA A 378 -26.19 23.67 -39.26
C ALA A 378 -27.43 23.42 -40.14
N GLU A 379 -28.40 22.63 -39.66
CA GLU A 379 -29.66 22.38 -40.35
C GLU A 379 -30.53 23.65 -40.47
N GLU A 380 -30.63 24.44 -39.38
CA GLU A 380 -31.30 25.74 -39.41
C GLU A 380 -30.67 26.67 -40.45
N ARG A 381 -29.34 26.73 -40.52
CA ARG A 381 -28.62 27.58 -41.48
C ARG A 381 -28.73 27.04 -42.91
N ALA A 382 -28.59 25.73 -43.14
CA ALA A 382 -28.76 25.08 -44.41
C ALA A 382 -30.18 25.30 -44.97
N HIS A 383 -31.21 25.21 -44.14
CA HIS A 383 -32.61 25.48 -44.47
C HIS A 383 -32.81 26.92 -44.95
N ILE A 384 -32.18 27.90 -44.28
CA ILE A 384 -32.21 29.29 -44.75
C ILE A 384 -31.50 29.46 -46.09
N LEU A 385 -30.32 28.86 -46.27
CA LEU A 385 -29.58 28.94 -47.50
C LEU A 385 -30.32 28.30 -48.68
N GLU A 386 -30.99 27.18 -48.49
CA GLU A 386 -31.84 26.51 -49.48
C GLU A 386 -32.92 27.47 -49.96
N GLY A 387 -33.59 28.16 -49.06
CA GLY A 387 -34.60 29.16 -49.44
C GLY A 387 -34.01 30.33 -50.22
N LEU A 388 -32.82 30.82 -49.84
CA LEU A 388 -32.11 31.88 -50.58
C LEU A 388 -31.70 31.47 -51.99
N LEU A 389 -31.23 30.21 -52.15
CA LEU A 389 -30.88 29.65 -53.45
C LEU A 389 -32.11 29.54 -54.38
N ILE A 390 -33.25 29.05 -53.86
CA ILE A 390 -34.54 29.03 -54.58
C ILE A 390 -34.93 30.42 -55.03
N ALA A 391 -34.73 31.40 -54.10
CA ALA A 391 -35.06 32.81 -54.46
C ALA A 391 -34.15 33.40 -55.56
N LEU A 392 -32.85 33.06 -55.53
CA LEU A 392 -31.88 33.49 -56.56
C LEU A 392 -32.10 32.81 -57.91
N ASP A 393 -32.57 31.56 -57.93
CA ASP A 393 -32.95 30.86 -59.15
C ASP A 393 -34.21 31.49 -59.81
N ASN A 394 -35.08 32.16 -59.03
CA ASN A 394 -36.34 32.77 -59.45
C ASN A 394 -36.35 34.24 -59.12
N ILE A 395 -35.23 34.94 -59.27
CA ILE A 395 -35.05 36.30 -58.78
C ILE A 395 -36.01 37.32 -59.27
N ASP A 396 -36.34 37.27 -60.59
CA ASP A 396 -37.28 38.25 -61.23
C ASP A 396 -38.71 38.09 -60.66
N GLU A 397 -39.13 36.83 -60.44
CA GLU A 397 -40.47 36.58 -59.83
C GLU A 397 -40.51 36.99 -58.38
N VAL A 398 -39.46 36.73 -57.59
CA VAL A 398 -39.33 37.18 -56.21
C VAL A 398 -39.37 38.69 -56.08
N ILE A 399 -38.63 39.42 -56.94
CA ILE A 399 -38.66 40.88 -56.99
C ILE A 399 -40.06 41.41 -57.34
N SER A 400 -40.72 40.76 -58.29
CA SER A 400 -42.09 41.14 -58.73
C SER A 400 -43.09 40.99 -57.55
N ILE A 401 -43.02 39.84 -56.81
CA ILE A 401 -43.87 39.58 -55.62
C ILE A 401 -43.60 40.62 -54.54
N ILE A 402 -42.34 40.89 -54.20
CA ILE A 402 -42.00 41.83 -53.13
C ILE A 402 -42.48 43.24 -53.48
N ARG A 403 -42.26 43.68 -54.76
CA ARG A 403 -42.72 45.04 -55.23
C ARG A 403 -44.23 45.22 -55.29
N SER A 404 -44.96 44.14 -55.56
CA SER A 404 -46.41 44.18 -55.66
C SER A 404 -47.17 44.06 -54.31
N SER A 405 -46.43 43.70 -53.23
CA SER A 405 -46.96 43.55 -51.89
C SER A 405 -47.02 44.86 -51.14
N GLN A 406 -48.05 45.05 -50.33
CA GLN A 406 -48.27 46.30 -49.58
C GLN A 406 -47.43 46.40 -48.31
N ASN A 407 -47.08 45.31 -47.76
CA ASN A 407 -46.27 45.23 -46.55
C ASN A 407 -45.42 43.95 -46.52
N THR A 408 -44.45 43.87 -45.61
CA THR A 408 -43.54 42.74 -45.43
C THR A 408 -44.28 41.43 -45.17
N GLN A 409 -45.31 41.42 -44.35
CA GLN A 409 -46.07 40.22 -44.04
C GLN A 409 -46.81 39.62 -45.21
N GLU A 410 -47.42 40.51 -46.11
CA GLU A 410 -48.01 40.05 -47.33
C GLU A 410 -46.98 39.48 -48.30
N ALA A 411 -45.83 40.12 -48.45
CA ALA A 411 -44.75 39.62 -49.28
C ALA A 411 -44.25 38.21 -48.78
N LYS A 412 -44.08 38.00 -47.46
CA LYS A 412 -43.76 36.71 -46.90
C LYS A 412 -44.82 35.67 -47.24
N SER A 413 -46.11 35.97 -46.97
CA SER A 413 -47.20 35.01 -47.20
C SER A 413 -47.27 34.57 -48.69
N ARG A 414 -47.09 35.50 -49.64
CA ARG A 414 -47.11 35.23 -51.09
C ARG A 414 -45.86 34.41 -51.53
N LEU A 415 -44.68 34.68 -50.96
CA LEU A 415 -43.47 33.92 -51.22
C LEU A 415 -43.58 32.48 -50.66
N MET A 416 -44.14 32.33 -49.46
CA MET A 416 -44.41 31.03 -48.83
C MET A 416 -45.36 30.19 -49.69
N GLU A 417 -46.46 30.77 -50.14
CA GLU A 417 -47.45 30.09 -50.94
C GLU A 417 -46.91 29.72 -52.35
N ARG A 418 -46.15 30.64 -52.99
CA ARG A 418 -45.62 30.42 -54.31
C ARG A 418 -44.50 29.42 -54.45
N PHE A 419 -43.55 29.42 -53.50
CA PHE A 419 -42.34 28.62 -53.51
C PHE A 419 -42.33 27.54 -52.47
N SER A 420 -43.44 27.35 -51.74
CA SER A 420 -43.52 26.38 -50.61
C SER A 420 -42.42 26.60 -49.52
N LEU A 421 -42.10 27.88 -49.27
CA LEU A 421 -41.06 28.25 -48.32
C LEU A 421 -41.59 28.30 -46.90
N SER A 422 -40.71 28.10 -45.91
CA SER A 422 -41.02 28.32 -44.52
C SER A 422 -41.03 29.83 -44.19
N ASP A 423 -41.57 30.16 -43.00
CA ASP A 423 -41.57 31.56 -42.52
C ASP A 423 -40.14 32.09 -42.37
N ALA A 424 -39.20 31.28 -41.84
CA ALA A 424 -37.79 31.63 -41.68
C ALA A 424 -37.10 31.89 -43.04
N GLN A 425 -37.38 31.07 -44.02
CA GLN A 425 -36.84 31.23 -45.39
C GLN A 425 -37.39 32.49 -46.04
N SER A 426 -38.69 32.71 -45.97
CA SER A 426 -39.35 33.90 -46.55
C SER A 426 -38.87 35.19 -45.86
N GLN A 427 -38.69 35.21 -44.58
CA GLN A 427 -38.08 36.29 -43.82
C GLN A 427 -36.65 36.59 -44.30
N ALA A 428 -35.82 35.57 -44.43
CA ALA A 428 -34.46 35.74 -44.91
C ALA A 428 -34.41 36.32 -46.39
N ILE A 429 -35.34 35.92 -47.25
CA ILE A 429 -35.47 36.45 -48.62
C ILE A 429 -35.84 37.91 -48.62
N VAL A 430 -36.81 38.30 -47.78
CA VAL A 430 -37.26 39.71 -47.68
C VAL A 430 -36.15 40.59 -47.08
N ASP A 431 -35.35 40.08 -46.16
CA ASP A 431 -34.22 40.80 -45.52
C ASP A 431 -32.94 40.78 -46.41
N MET A 432 -32.97 40.12 -47.58
CA MET A 432 -31.83 39.98 -48.45
C MET A 432 -31.38 41.34 -49.01
N ARG A 433 -30.09 41.59 -48.92
CA ARG A 433 -29.46 42.82 -49.44
C ARG A 433 -29.26 42.73 -50.95
N LEU A 434 -29.45 43.82 -51.68
CA LEU A 434 -29.27 43.84 -53.13
C LEU A 434 -27.90 43.34 -53.63
N ARG A 435 -26.87 43.49 -52.88
CA ARG A 435 -25.55 42.96 -53.25
C ARG A 435 -25.51 41.42 -53.30
N ALA A 436 -26.36 40.69 -52.60
CA ALA A 436 -26.47 39.27 -52.63
C ALA A 436 -26.97 38.71 -53.98
N LEU A 437 -27.49 39.56 -54.84
CA LEU A 437 -27.96 39.24 -56.19
C LEU A 437 -26.83 39.12 -57.21
N THR A 438 -25.59 39.40 -56.87
CA THR A 438 -24.44 39.27 -57.77
C THR A 438 -24.00 37.81 -57.90
N GLY A 439 -23.52 37.43 -59.12
CA GLY A 439 -23.08 36.05 -59.33
C GLY A 439 -21.99 35.55 -58.39
N LEU A 440 -21.07 36.43 -57.97
CA LEU A 440 -20.03 36.10 -57.04
C LEU A 440 -20.57 35.76 -55.63
N GLU A 441 -21.64 36.42 -55.16
CA GLU A 441 -22.26 36.10 -53.88
C GLU A 441 -23.11 34.82 -53.94
N ARG A 442 -23.67 34.51 -55.10
CA ARG A 442 -24.35 33.25 -55.36
C ARG A 442 -23.40 32.07 -55.23
N GLU A 443 -22.23 32.11 -55.86
CA GLU A 443 -21.20 31.08 -55.74
C GLU A 443 -20.75 30.85 -54.28
N LYS A 444 -20.67 31.93 -53.50
CA LYS A 444 -20.37 31.80 -52.06
C LYS A 444 -21.47 31.12 -51.26
N LEU A 445 -22.74 31.39 -51.57
CA LEU A 445 -23.88 30.76 -50.90
C LEU A 445 -24.00 29.28 -51.26
N GLU A 446 -23.73 28.92 -52.52
CA GLU A 446 -23.66 27.52 -52.98
C GLU A 446 -22.51 26.76 -52.29
N ALA A 447 -21.32 27.39 -52.18
CA ALA A 447 -20.18 26.80 -51.50
C ALA A 447 -20.45 26.61 -49.99
N GLU A 448 -21.03 27.65 -49.31
CA GLU A 448 -21.46 27.58 -47.91
C GLU A 448 -22.47 26.46 -47.67
N TYR A 449 -23.45 26.31 -48.57
CA TYR A 449 -24.45 25.25 -48.49
C TYR A 449 -23.84 23.86 -48.64
N ALA A 450 -22.93 23.68 -49.61
CA ALA A 450 -22.25 22.40 -49.79
C ALA A 450 -21.39 22.02 -48.56
N GLU A 451 -20.62 22.99 -48.03
CA GLU A 451 -19.83 22.79 -46.81
C GLU A 451 -20.71 22.40 -45.58
N LEU A 452 -21.87 23.09 -45.45
CA LEU A 452 -22.83 22.76 -44.40
C LEU A 452 -23.45 21.37 -44.57
N MET A 453 -23.76 20.94 -45.77
CA MET A 453 -24.31 19.61 -46.06
C MET A 453 -23.29 18.51 -45.73
N ASP A 454 -22.01 18.72 -46.06
CA ASP A 454 -20.93 17.80 -45.64
C ASP A 454 -20.79 17.74 -44.11
N ARG A 455 -20.84 18.90 -43.44
CA ARG A 455 -20.79 18.98 -41.98
C ARG A 455 -22.00 18.30 -41.34
N ILE A 456 -23.20 18.47 -41.85
CA ILE A 456 -24.42 17.80 -41.37
C ILE A 456 -24.29 16.29 -41.53
N ALA A 457 -23.76 15.81 -42.64
CA ALA A 457 -23.52 14.39 -42.85
C ALA A 457 -22.52 13.83 -41.85
N GLU A 458 -21.43 14.55 -41.58
CA GLU A 458 -20.44 14.19 -40.55
C GLU A 458 -21.05 14.12 -39.14
N LEU A 459 -21.78 15.18 -38.73
CA LEU A 459 -22.42 15.26 -37.42
C LEU A 459 -23.47 14.16 -37.23
N ARG A 460 -24.26 13.83 -38.25
CA ARG A 460 -25.22 12.71 -38.22
C ARG A 460 -24.49 11.38 -38.10
N ALA A 461 -23.36 11.20 -38.78
CA ALA A 461 -22.56 9.99 -38.72
C ALA A 461 -21.94 9.76 -37.29
N ILE A 462 -21.53 10.85 -36.63
CA ILE A 462 -21.04 10.80 -35.25
C ILE A 462 -22.16 10.36 -34.30
N LEU A 463 -23.38 10.92 -34.43
CA LEU A 463 -24.53 10.58 -33.60
C LEU A 463 -25.06 9.17 -33.83
N ALA A 464 -24.90 8.62 -35.02
CA ALA A 464 -25.39 7.29 -35.40
C ALA A 464 -24.45 6.16 -34.91
N ASP A 465 -23.16 6.45 -34.76
CA ASP A 465 -22.15 5.45 -34.42
C ASP A 465 -21.38 5.80 -33.14
N LYS A 466 -21.60 5.01 -32.10
CA LYS A 466 -20.92 5.17 -30.80
C LYS A 466 -19.40 5.08 -30.93
N LYS A 467 -18.87 4.29 -31.85
CA LYS A 467 -17.42 4.17 -32.06
C LYS A 467 -16.84 5.47 -32.61
N LYS A 468 -17.57 6.12 -33.52
CA LYS A 468 -17.17 7.44 -34.06
C LYS A 468 -17.22 8.51 -32.95
N LEU A 469 -18.25 8.51 -32.11
CA LEU A 469 -18.37 9.41 -30.97
C LEU A 469 -17.17 9.26 -30.03
N LEU A 470 -16.83 8.04 -29.66
CA LEU A 470 -15.65 7.75 -28.84
C LEU A 470 -14.34 8.16 -29.51
N GLY A 471 -14.24 8.02 -30.84
CA GLY A 471 -13.11 8.50 -31.63
C GLY A 471 -12.92 10.01 -31.56
N VAL A 472 -14.04 10.80 -31.58
CA VAL A 472 -13.98 12.26 -31.38
C VAL A 472 -13.46 12.59 -29.99
N ILE A 473 -14.00 11.95 -28.94
CA ILE A 473 -13.55 12.16 -27.56
C ILE A 473 -12.06 11.82 -27.43
N ARG A 474 -11.63 10.70 -28.00
CA ARG A 474 -10.22 10.28 -28.02
C ARG A 474 -9.30 11.34 -28.63
N THR A 475 -9.68 11.86 -29.79
CA THR A 475 -8.88 12.87 -30.48
C THR A 475 -8.80 14.18 -29.69
N GLU A 476 -9.91 14.65 -29.16
CA GLU A 476 -9.96 15.89 -28.40
C GLU A 476 -9.15 15.81 -27.10
N ILE A 477 -9.26 14.69 -26.36
CA ILE A 477 -8.54 14.54 -25.10
C ILE A 477 -7.02 14.41 -25.31
N LEU A 478 -6.58 13.78 -26.41
CA LEU A 478 -5.17 13.71 -26.77
C LEU A 478 -4.59 15.08 -27.12
N LEU A 479 -5.33 15.93 -27.81
CA LEU A 479 -4.90 17.31 -28.06
C LEU A 479 -4.69 18.10 -26.76
N ILE A 480 -5.48 17.83 -25.73
CA ILE A 480 -5.29 18.44 -24.40
C ILE A 480 -4.02 17.91 -23.73
N ALA A 481 -3.74 16.60 -23.84
CA ALA A 481 -2.50 16.02 -23.32
C ALA A 481 -1.27 16.62 -24.00
N ASP A 482 -1.32 16.84 -25.31
CA ASP A 482 -0.20 17.43 -26.06
C ASP A 482 -0.01 18.91 -25.71
N LYS A 483 -1.09 19.66 -25.55
CA LYS A 483 -1.05 21.10 -25.30
C LYS A 483 -0.66 21.48 -23.88
N TYR A 484 -1.11 20.72 -22.87
CA TYR A 484 -0.98 21.08 -21.45
C TYR A 484 -0.18 20.05 -20.63
N GLY A 485 0.10 18.88 -21.18
CA GLY A 485 0.82 17.84 -20.46
C GLY A 485 2.27 18.21 -20.23
N ASP A 486 2.71 17.98 -19.00
CA ASP A 486 4.10 18.14 -18.55
C ASP A 486 4.66 16.82 -18.02
N ASP A 487 5.92 16.85 -17.59
CA ASP A 487 6.55 15.68 -17.00
C ASP A 487 6.11 15.50 -15.55
N ARG A 488 6.20 14.25 -15.09
CA ARG A 488 5.92 13.91 -13.70
C ARG A 488 6.87 14.65 -12.77
N ARG A 489 6.35 15.26 -11.71
CA ARG A 489 7.11 15.96 -10.67
C ARG A 489 7.48 15.01 -9.52
N THR A 490 6.56 14.14 -9.09
CA THR A 490 6.79 13.22 -7.99
C THR A 490 7.47 11.95 -8.49
N SER A 491 8.63 11.63 -7.94
CA SER A 491 9.32 10.37 -8.21
C SER A 491 8.72 9.21 -7.42
N ILE A 492 8.86 7.98 -7.93
CA ILE A 492 8.46 6.76 -7.24
C ILE A 492 9.74 5.98 -6.97
N GLY A 493 10.09 5.86 -5.70
CA GLY A 493 11.26 5.14 -5.22
C GLY A 493 10.89 3.81 -4.60
N PHE A 494 11.88 3.00 -4.36
CA PHE A 494 11.71 1.77 -3.59
C PHE A 494 11.37 2.13 -2.14
N ASP A 495 10.46 1.37 -1.55
CA ASP A 495 10.23 1.46 -0.14
C ASP A 495 11.32 0.68 0.61
N GLU A 496 12.18 1.38 1.33
CA GLU A 496 13.15 0.75 2.22
C GLU A 496 12.49 -0.08 3.35
N TYR A 497 11.16 0.05 3.52
CA TYR A 497 10.35 -0.79 4.40
C TYR A 497 9.71 -1.97 3.68
N ASP A 498 9.65 -1.98 2.36
CA ASP A 498 9.36 -3.18 1.55
C ASP A 498 10.61 -4.04 1.39
N ILE A 499 11.81 -3.45 1.45
CA ILE A 499 13.04 -4.14 1.84
C ILE A 499 12.95 -4.25 3.36
N SER A 500 12.41 -5.34 3.86
CA SER A 500 12.43 -5.64 5.29
C SER A 500 13.90 -5.58 5.75
N MET A 501 14.15 -5.19 7.01
CA MET A 501 15.50 -5.34 7.59
C MET A 501 16.07 -6.75 7.33
N GLU A 502 15.20 -7.67 7.01
CA GLU A 502 15.45 -9.04 6.64
C GLU A 502 16.14 -9.16 5.27
N ASP A 503 15.74 -8.38 4.27
CA ASP A 503 16.31 -8.40 2.91
C ASP A 503 17.71 -7.77 2.84
N LEU A 504 18.07 -6.95 3.82
CA LEU A 504 19.40 -6.36 3.97
C LEU A 504 20.39 -7.29 4.70
N ILE A 505 19.89 -8.36 5.33
CA ILE A 505 20.73 -9.34 6.03
C ILE A 505 20.99 -10.49 5.07
N PRO A 506 22.26 -10.79 4.73
CA PRO A 506 22.54 -11.90 3.84
C PRO A 506 22.02 -13.22 4.44
N VAL A 507 21.43 -14.06 3.60
CA VAL A 507 21.02 -15.41 3.99
C VAL A 507 22.28 -16.20 4.24
N THR A 508 22.60 -16.46 5.51
CA THR A 508 23.80 -17.23 5.91
C THR A 508 23.39 -18.44 6.73
N ASN A 509 24.10 -19.54 6.51
CA ASN A 509 23.97 -20.71 7.37
C ASN A 509 24.58 -20.40 8.75
N THR A 510 23.79 -20.54 9.78
CA THR A 510 24.19 -20.20 11.15
C THR A 510 23.97 -21.34 12.11
N VAL A 511 24.82 -21.38 13.12
CA VAL A 511 24.72 -22.32 14.25
C VAL A 511 24.22 -21.52 15.47
N ILE A 512 23.14 -21.95 16.03
CA ILE A 512 22.59 -21.40 17.26
C ILE A 512 22.89 -22.39 18.38
N THR A 513 23.52 -21.92 19.45
CA THR A 513 23.77 -22.70 20.67
C THR A 513 23.01 -22.10 21.81
N MET A 514 22.38 -22.98 22.59
CA MET A 514 21.68 -22.59 23.83
C MET A 514 22.12 -23.47 24.98
N THR A 515 22.37 -22.86 26.12
CA THR A 515 22.73 -23.58 27.37
C THR A 515 21.51 -23.84 28.21
N LYS A 516 21.68 -24.75 29.18
CA LYS A 516 20.65 -25.13 30.16
C LYS A 516 20.14 -23.93 31.00
N LEU A 517 21.04 -23.02 31.33
CA LEU A 517 20.70 -21.80 32.05
C LEU A 517 20.12 -20.70 31.17
N GLY A 518 19.97 -20.99 29.86
CA GLY A 518 19.31 -20.09 28.92
C GLY A 518 20.21 -19.03 28.29
N TYR A 519 21.51 -19.24 28.19
CA TYR A 519 22.39 -18.42 27.38
C TYR A 519 22.33 -18.87 25.94
N ILE A 520 22.09 -17.94 25.03
CA ILE A 520 21.95 -18.21 23.59
C ILE A 520 22.88 -17.32 22.78
N LYS A 521 23.41 -17.86 21.70
CA LYS A 521 24.19 -17.11 20.70
C LYS A 521 24.04 -17.70 19.31
N ARG A 522 24.33 -16.88 18.33
CA ARG A 522 24.43 -17.26 16.90
C ARG A 522 25.89 -17.18 16.46
N MET A 523 26.30 -18.09 15.59
CA MET A 523 27.64 -18.13 15.00
C MET A 523 27.52 -18.50 13.53
N SER A 524 28.45 -18.00 12.68
CA SER A 524 28.59 -18.50 11.30
C SER A 524 29.05 -19.96 11.28
N LEU A 525 28.54 -20.74 10.34
CA LEU A 525 28.93 -22.14 10.13
C LEU A 525 30.42 -22.27 9.83
N ASP A 526 31.06 -21.26 9.23
CA ASP A 526 32.49 -21.25 8.91
C ASP A 526 33.39 -21.38 10.13
N ASN A 527 32.87 -21.07 11.33
CA ASN A 527 33.58 -21.24 12.59
C ASN A 527 33.63 -22.71 13.06
N PHE A 528 32.89 -23.62 12.41
CA PHE A 528 32.81 -25.04 12.71
C PHE A 528 33.41 -25.92 11.60
N ARG A 529 34.66 -25.68 11.18
CA ARG A 529 35.32 -26.50 10.18
C ARG A 529 35.54 -27.93 10.71
N ALA A 530 35.25 -28.90 9.87
CA ALA A 530 35.51 -30.32 10.16
C ALA A 530 36.97 -30.55 10.48
N GLN A 531 37.23 -31.23 11.61
CA GLN A 531 38.58 -31.68 12.00
C GLN A 531 38.78 -33.12 11.56
N ASN A 532 40.01 -33.46 11.16
CA ASN A 532 40.41 -34.83 10.85
C ASN A 532 40.37 -35.72 12.09
N ARG A 533 40.18 -37.05 11.89
CA ARG A 533 40.20 -38.07 12.98
C ARG A 533 41.44 -37.89 13.84
N GLY A 534 41.27 -37.78 15.16
CA GLY A 534 42.32 -37.61 16.16
C GLY A 534 42.55 -36.18 16.65
N GLY A 535 41.77 -35.17 16.18
CA GLY A 535 41.84 -33.80 16.67
C GLY A 535 41.30 -33.67 18.11
N LYS A 536 41.93 -32.84 18.95
CA LYS A 536 41.37 -32.42 20.23
C LYS A 536 40.11 -31.60 19.93
N GLY A 537 38.92 -32.04 20.38
CA GLY A 537 37.67 -31.39 20.18
C GLY A 537 37.73 -29.88 20.43
N ILE A 538 36.83 -29.10 19.79
CA ILE A 538 36.81 -27.65 19.88
C ILE A 538 35.80 -27.23 20.95
N LYS A 539 36.22 -26.38 21.89
CA LYS A 539 35.32 -25.79 22.89
C LYS A 539 34.30 -24.85 22.19
N GLY A 540 33.02 -25.21 22.20
CA GLY A 540 31.98 -24.49 21.43
C GLY A 540 31.42 -23.26 22.14
N MET A 541 31.59 -23.16 23.47
CA MET A 541 31.06 -22.07 24.29
C MET A 541 31.75 -22.07 25.64
N GLU A 542 31.96 -20.90 26.24
CA GLU A 542 32.38 -20.80 27.63
C GLU A 542 31.12 -20.82 28.49
N THR A 543 31.05 -21.82 29.36
CA THR A 543 29.91 -21.98 30.29
C THR A 543 30.32 -21.55 31.72
N ILE A 544 29.37 -21.20 32.55
CA ILE A 544 29.53 -20.98 33.96
C ILE A 544 29.64 -22.37 34.61
N ASP A 545 30.21 -22.44 35.83
CA ASP A 545 30.15 -23.67 36.62
C ASP A 545 28.69 -24.10 36.76
N ASP A 546 28.38 -25.36 36.48
CA ASP A 546 27.04 -25.96 36.43
C ASP A 546 26.18 -25.66 35.16
N ASP A 547 26.68 -24.99 34.12
CA ASP A 547 25.98 -24.80 32.86
C ASP A 547 26.59 -25.63 31.70
N TYR A 548 25.75 -26.05 30.74
CA TYR A 548 26.16 -26.81 29.60
C TYR A 548 25.31 -26.53 28.36
N ILE A 549 25.81 -26.80 27.18
CA ILE A 549 25.06 -26.64 25.94
C ILE A 549 23.98 -27.72 25.88
N GLU A 550 22.73 -27.29 25.92
CA GLU A 550 21.57 -28.20 25.84
C GLU A 550 21.09 -28.36 24.41
N GLU A 551 21.09 -27.27 23.63
CA GLU A 551 20.68 -27.30 22.22
C GLU A 551 21.72 -26.68 21.31
N LEU A 552 21.96 -27.37 20.19
CA LEU A 552 22.77 -26.91 19.07
C LEU A 552 21.95 -27.10 17.81
N LEU A 553 21.59 -25.98 17.18
CA LEU A 553 20.70 -25.97 16.03
C LEU A 553 21.39 -25.33 14.84
N MET A 554 21.42 -26.04 13.70
CA MET A 554 21.81 -25.47 12.42
C MET A 554 20.57 -24.91 11.71
N THR A 555 20.66 -23.69 11.24
CA THR A 555 19.56 -23.00 10.60
C THR A 555 20.09 -21.88 9.70
N THR A 556 19.23 -21.24 8.92
CA THR A 556 19.61 -20.02 8.20
C THR A 556 19.27 -18.78 9.01
N SER A 557 19.93 -17.66 8.73
CA SER A 557 19.68 -16.37 9.40
C SER A 557 18.22 -15.94 9.35
N HIS A 558 17.46 -16.32 8.33
CA HIS A 558 16.09 -15.89 8.07
C HIS A 558 15.00 -16.80 8.65
N HIS A 559 15.33 -18.00 9.15
CA HIS A 559 14.35 -18.88 9.73
C HIS A 559 13.76 -18.28 11.02
N TYR A 560 12.48 -18.59 11.26
CA TYR A 560 11.86 -18.33 12.54
C TYR A 560 12.34 -19.35 13.58
N MET A 561 12.71 -18.85 14.74
CA MET A 561 13.04 -19.68 15.91
C MET A 561 11.86 -19.63 16.88
N MET A 562 11.20 -20.75 17.07
CA MET A 562 10.10 -20.90 18.03
C MET A 562 10.61 -21.49 19.33
N PHE A 563 10.39 -20.80 20.43
CA PHE A 563 10.81 -21.19 21.78
C PHE A 563 9.57 -21.57 22.58
N PHE A 564 9.52 -22.83 22.99
CA PHE A 564 8.44 -23.34 23.83
C PHE A 564 8.90 -23.38 25.28
N THR A 565 8.02 -23.06 26.23
CA THR A 565 8.32 -23.01 27.65
C THR A 565 7.60 -24.13 28.43
N ASN A 566 8.13 -24.46 29.59
CA ASN A 566 7.53 -25.43 30.49
C ASN A 566 6.09 -25.04 30.91
N THR A 567 5.74 -23.78 30.88
CA THR A 567 4.39 -23.28 31.19
C THR A 567 3.43 -23.38 29.99
N GLY A 568 3.86 -23.97 28.87
CA GLY A 568 3.05 -24.16 27.67
C GLY A 568 2.86 -22.91 26.81
N ARG A 569 3.76 -21.94 26.89
CA ARG A 569 3.79 -20.75 26.02
C ARG A 569 4.80 -20.94 24.90
N VAL A 570 4.62 -20.16 23.84
CA VAL A 570 5.51 -20.10 22.68
C VAL A 570 5.87 -18.67 22.36
N TYR A 571 7.15 -18.44 22.09
CA TYR A 571 7.72 -17.17 21.64
C TYR A 571 8.36 -17.37 20.28
N ARG A 572 8.47 -16.29 19.49
CA ARG A 572 9.04 -16.33 18.14
C ARG A 572 9.95 -15.13 17.91
N ILE A 573 11.15 -15.39 17.41
CA ILE A 573 12.09 -14.40 16.89
C ILE A 573 12.71 -14.93 15.59
N LYS A 574 13.30 -14.07 14.78
CA LYS A 574 14.12 -14.48 13.64
C LYS A 574 15.51 -14.89 14.10
N ALA A 575 16.14 -15.84 13.42
CA ALA A 575 17.48 -16.31 13.80
C ALA A 575 18.52 -15.17 13.78
N TYR A 576 18.39 -14.19 12.86
CA TYR A 576 19.29 -13.03 12.83
C TYR A 576 19.10 -12.06 14.01
N GLU A 577 17.95 -12.09 14.72
CA GLU A 577 17.74 -11.30 15.94
C GLU A 577 18.54 -11.84 17.14
N ILE A 578 19.05 -13.08 17.05
CA ILE A 578 19.92 -13.65 18.07
C ILE A 578 21.32 -13.04 17.89
N PRO A 579 21.90 -12.44 18.93
CA PRO A 579 23.21 -11.79 18.83
C PRO A 579 24.30 -12.72 18.34
N GLU A 580 25.09 -12.23 17.38
CA GLU A 580 26.28 -12.95 16.93
C GLU A 580 27.38 -12.82 17.96
N ALA A 581 28.05 -13.93 18.23
CA ALA A 581 29.14 -13.96 19.18
C ALA A 581 30.23 -14.92 18.73
N SER A 582 31.47 -14.67 19.21
CA SER A 582 32.59 -15.52 18.93
C SER A 582 32.39 -16.93 19.54
N ARG A 583 33.13 -17.88 19.01
CA ARG A 583 33.05 -19.31 19.43
C ARG A 583 33.19 -19.49 20.94
N THR A 584 34.09 -18.77 21.59
CA THR A 584 34.37 -18.87 23.02
C THR A 584 33.47 -18.00 23.91
N ALA A 585 32.69 -17.08 23.33
CA ALA A 585 31.85 -16.23 24.12
C ALA A 585 30.65 -16.98 24.74
N ARG A 586 30.17 -16.51 25.89
CA ARG A 586 29.04 -17.09 26.64
C ARG A 586 27.70 -16.87 25.93
N GLY A 587 27.56 -15.84 25.10
CA GLY A 587 26.29 -15.42 24.50
C GLY A 587 25.46 -14.53 25.41
N THR A 588 24.19 -14.32 25.04
CA THR A 588 23.24 -13.45 25.72
C THR A 588 22.18 -14.27 26.43
N ALA A 589 21.77 -13.86 27.64
CA ALA A 589 20.69 -14.54 28.35
C ALA A 589 19.38 -14.39 27.55
N ILE A 590 18.66 -15.49 27.35
CA ILE A 590 17.42 -15.54 26.55
C ILE A 590 16.34 -14.61 27.07
N VAL A 591 16.32 -14.32 28.38
CA VAL A 591 15.38 -13.38 29.01
C VAL A 591 15.54 -11.93 28.50
N ASN A 592 16.70 -11.60 27.93
CA ASN A 592 16.95 -10.29 27.31
C ASN A 592 16.41 -10.21 25.86
N LEU A 593 16.12 -11.36 25.25
CA LEU A 593 15.60 -11.45 23.89
C LEU A 593 14.08 -11.70 23.87
N LEU A 594 13.60 -12.51 24.82
CA LEU A 594 12.19 -12.90 24.96
C LEU A 594 11.61 -12.38 26.27
N GLN A 595 10.38 -11.91 26.23
CA GLN A 595 9.66 -11.44 27.42
C GLN A 595 9.11 -12.63 28.22
N LEU A 596 10.01 -13.45 28.79
CA LEU A 596 9.64 -14.59 29.59
C LEU A 596 8.98 -14.15 30.91
N GLN A 597 8.00 -14.92 31.36
CA GLN A 597 7.37 -14.72 32.66
C GLN A 597 8.24 -15.31 33.79
N PRO A 598 8.09 -14.86 35.04
CA PRO A 598 8.81 -15.45 36.15
C PRO A 598 8.57 -16.96 36.23
N GLY A 599 9.66 -17.74 36.35
CA GLY A 599 9.59 -19.21 36.43
C GLY A 599 9.51 -19.94 35.07
N GLU A 600 9.38 -19.24 33.94
CA GLU A 600 9.42 -19.86 32.62
C GLU A 600 10.84 -20.33 32.26
N LYS A 601 10.92 -21.55 31.76
CA LYS A 601 12.15 -22.17 31.20
C LYS A 601 11.86 -22.66 29.79
N ILE A 602 12.83 -22.52 28.90
CA ILE A 602 12.70 -23.06 27.54
C ILE A 602 12.83 -24.57 27.60
N THR A 603 11.91 -25.28 26.99
CA THR A 603 11.87 -26.76 26.93
C THR A 603 12.09 -27.30 25.52
N ALA A 604 11.84 -26.50 24.50
CA ALA A 604 12.11 -26.88 23.11
C ALA A 604 12.35 -25.65 22.23
N VAL A 605 13.24 -25.79 21.25
CA VAL A 605 13.49 -24.78 20.24
C VAL A 605 13.32 -25.41 18.84
N ILE A 606 12.48 -24.82 18.01
CA ILE A 606 12.16 -25.36 16.69
C ILE A 606 12.40 -24.30 15.64
N PRO A 607 13.33 -24.52 14.69
CA PRO A 607 13.50 -23.66 13.54
C PRO A 607 12.37 -23.94 12.53
N ILE A 608 11.77 -22.88 11.99
CA ILE A 608 10.70 -22.97 10.99
C ILE A 608 11.05 -22.06 9.82
N ARG A 609 11.14 -22.65 8.63
CA ARG A 609 11.33 -21.92 7.38
C ARG A 609 9.98 -21.28 6.97
N GLU A 610 8.95 -22.09 6.84
CA GLU A 610 7.62 -21.70 6.37
C GLU A 610 6.51 -22.39 7.14
N TYR A 611 5.34 -21.75 7.20
CA TYR A 611 4.14 -22.31 7.83
C TYR A 611 3.31 -23.08 6.80
N THR A 612 3.83 -24.25 6.38
CA THR A 612 3.19 -25.09 5.35
C THR A 612 2.03 -25.90 5.91
N GLU A 613 0.97 -26.07 5.13
CA GLU A 613 -0.12 -26.99 5.45
C GLU A 613 0.36 -28.44 5.45
N GLY A 614 -0.28 -29.29 6.26
CA GLY A 614 0.08 -30.70 6.41
C GLY A 614 1.17 -30.99 7.45
N HIS A 615 1.79 -29.96 8.04
CA HIS A 615 2.73 -30.09 9.13
C HIS A 615 2.12 -29.69 10.48
N PHE A 616 2.57 -30.38 11.53
CA PHE A 616 2.02 -30.22 12.88
C PHE A 616 3.13 -30.05 13.90
N LEU A 617 2.79 -29.43 15.02
CA LEU A 617 3.58 -29.47 16.24
C LEU A 617 2.96 -30.47 17.18
N PHE A 618 3.73 -31.50 17.52
CA PHE A 618 3.34 -32.50 18.47
C PHE A 618 4.01 -32.22 19.82
N MET A 619 3.21 -32.16 20.88
CA MET A 619 3.61 -31.74 22.22
C MET A 619 3.36 -32.87 23.22
N ALA A 620 4.26 -33.00 24.19
CA ALA A 620 4.08 -33.92 25.30
C ALA A 620 4.29 -33.22 26.65
N THR A 621 3.47 -33.58 27.64
CA THR A 621 3.60 -33.04 28.97
C THR A 621 4.13 -34.09 29.97
N LYS A 622 4.62 -33.63 31.08
CA LYS A 622 5.18 -34.46 32.17
C LYS A 622 4.16 -35.47 32.71
N LYS A 623 2.86 -35.13 32.77
CA LYS A 623 1.79 -36.03 33.17
C LYS A 623 1.22 -36.89 32.04
N GLY A 624 1.92 -37.00 30.92
CA GLY A 624 1.58 -37.94 29.85
C GLY A 624 0.44 -37.47 28.94
N ILE A 625 0.11 -36.20 28.91
CA ILE A 625 -0.81 -35.59 27.98
C ILE A 625 -0.07 -35.28 26.66
N VAL A 626 -0.71 -35.54 25.54
CA VAL A 626 -0.15 -35.22 24.23
C VAL A 626 -1.14 -34.39 23.42
N LYS A 627 -0.60 -33.55 22.55
CA LYS A 627 -1.39 -32.65 21.71
C LYS A 627 -0.74 -32.53 20.34
N LYS A 628 -1.60 -32.42 19.31
CA LYS A 628 -1.17 -32.15 17.93
C LYS A 628 -1.89 -30.91 17.41
N THR A 629 -1.16 -29.89 16.97
CA THR A 629 -1.69 -28.62 16.45
C THR A 629 -1.06 -28.31 15.12
N PRO A 630 -1.84 -27.83 14.09
CA PRO A 630 -1.28 -27.39 12.83
C PRO A 630 -0.24 -26.28 13.05
N ILE A 631 0.85 -26.32 12.29
CA ILE A 631 1.91 -25.32 12.40
C ILE A 631 1.41 -23.93 11.97
N THR A 632 0.45 -23.86 11.09
CA THR A 632 -0.20 -22.63 10.61
C THR A 632 -0.89 -21.85 11.70
N ASP A 633 -1.36 -22.51 12.79
CA ASP A 633 -1.97 -21.85 13.94
C ASP A 633 -0.97 -20.94 14.71
N TYR A 634 0.32 -21.09 14.42
CA TYR A 634 1.40 -20.34 15.06
C TYR A 634 2.01 -19.26 14.13
N ALA A 635 1.41 -19.01 12.97
CA ALA A 635 1.91 -18.00 12.02
C ALA A 635 1.97 -16.58 12.62
N ASN A 636 1.09 -16.27 13.57
CA ASN A 636 0.95 -14.94 14.18
C ASN A 636 1.37 -14.90 15.68
N VAL A 637 2.52 -15.48 16.01
CA VAL A 637 3.09 -15.38 17.37
C VAL A 637 3.68 -13.98 17.57
N ARG A 638 3.23 -13.29 18.65
CA ARG A 638 3.74 -11.96 19.05
C ARG A 638 4.98 -12.09 19.92
N LYS A 639 5.77 -11.01 20.05
CA LYS A 639 6.95 -10.96 20.95
C LYS A 639 6.60 -11.19 22.43
N THR A 640 5.35 -10.92 22.83
CA THR A 640 4.84 -11.16 24.19
C THR A 640 4.50 -12.63 24.45
N GLY A 641 4.67 -13.50 23.47
CA GLY A 641 4.33 -14.91 23.55
C GLY A 641 2.84 -15.21 23.42
N LEU A 642 2.52 -16.44 23.07
CA LEU A 642 1.16 -16.99 22.96
C LEU A 642 1.06 -18.31 23.73
N ALA A 643 -0.14 -18.68 24.20
CA ALA A 643 -0.39 -20.01 24.73
C ALA A 643 -0.31 -21.04 23.59
N ALA A 644 0.57 -22.03 23.73
CA ALA A 644 0.73 -23.14 22.81
C ALA A 644 -0.12 -24.35 23.23
N ILE A 645 -0.27 -24.57 24.53
CA ILE A 645 -1.10 -25.60 25.16
C ILE A 645 -1.62 -25.07 26.47
N SER A 646 -2.85 -25.43 26.85
CA SER A 646 -3.36 -25.21 28.21
C SER A 646 -2.97 -26.39 29.06
N LEU A 647 -2.11 -26.17 30.05
CA LEU A 647 -1.66 -27.19 30.97
C LEU A 647 -2.68 -27.41 32.10
N ARG A 648 -2.68 -28.61 32.69
CA ARG A 648 -3.38 -28.89 33.95
C ARG A 648 -2.59 -28.38 35.11
N GLU A 649 -3.20 -28.29 36.30
CA GLU A 649 -2.48 -27.98 37.54
C GLU A 649 -1.31 -28.94 37.75
N ASP A 650 -0.16 -28.43 38.11
CA ASP A 650 1.10 -29.16 38.34
C ASP A 650 1.60 -30.00 37.15
N ASP A 651 1.25 -29.62 35.93
CA ASP A 651 1.80 -30.25 34.71
C ASP A 651 2.73 -29.28 33.98
N GLU A 652 3.72 -29.82 33.31
CA GLU A 652 4.71 -29.07 32.53
C GLU A 652 4.84 -29.61 31.12
N LEU A 653 5.02 -28.73 30.17
CA LEU A 653 5.39 -29.11 28.80
C LEU A 653 6.86 -29.53 28.81
N ILE A 654 7.14 -30.73 28.34
CA ILE A 654 8.51 -31.30 28.38
C ILE A 654 9.18 -31.30 27.02
N GLU A 655 8.44 -31.56 25.94
CA GLU A 655 9.02 -31.68 24.62
C GLU A 655 8.01 -31.28 23.51
N VAL A 656 8.51 -30.68 22.45
CA VAL A 656 7.72 -30.32 21.24
C VAL A 656 8.52 -30.75 20.01
N LYS A 657 7.87 -31.38 19.05
CA LYS A 657 8.47 -31.86 17.80
C LYS A 657 7.63 -31.40 16.60
N LYS A 658 8.28 -31.04 15.51
CA LYS A 658 7.62 -30.85 14.20
C LYS A 658 7.38 -32.23 13.56
N THR A 659 6.22 -32.45 12.96
CA THR A 659 5.83 -33.72 12.37
C THR A 659 4.95 -33.52 11.13
N ASP A 660 4.90 -34.56 10.27
CA ASP A 660 4.17 -34.64 9.01
C ASP A 660 2.90 -35.50 9.07
N ASN A 661 2.48 -35.89 10.28
CA ASN A 661 1.32 -36.76 10.51
C ASN A 661 1.53 -38.24 10.08
N ASN A 662 2.75 -38.65 9.84
CA ASN A 662 3.07 -40.02 9.39
C ASN A 662 4.11 -40.71 10.28
N GLN A 663 4.13 -40.43 11.58
CA GLN A 663 5.12 -40.88 12.51
C GLN A 663 4.51 -41.79 13.60
N ASP A 664 5.35 -42.69 14.15
CA ASP A 664 5.06 -43.32 15.43
C ASP A 664 5.72 -42.51 16.57
N VAL A 665 4.99 -42.31 17.65
CA VAL A 665 5.38 -41.54 18.81
C VAL A 665 5.75 -42.49 19.94
N PHE A 666 6.88 -42.22 20.59
CA PHE A 666 7.36 -42.93 21.77
C PHE A 666 7.32 -41.98 22.97
N LEU A 667 6.66 -42.38 24.05
CA LEU A 667 6.74 -41.71 25.34
C LEU A 667 7.44 -42.65 26.31
N VAL A 668 8.47 -42.14 26.99
CA VAL A 668 9.24 -42.91 27.95
C VAL A 668 9.12 -42.27 29.34
N THR A 669 8.88 -43.10 30.34
CA THR A 669 8.72 -42.64 31.71
C THR A 669 9.97 -42.85 32.59
N LYS A 670 10.02 -42.12 33.67
CA LYS A 670 11.08 -42.21 34.71
C LYS A 670 11.25 -43.59 35.26
N TYR A 671 10.14 -44.35 35.48
CA TYR A 671 10.16 -45.71 36.00
C TYR A 671 10.25 -46.81 34.96
N GLY A 672 10.68 -46.47 33.75
CA GLY A 672 11.08 -47.44 32.75
C GLY A 672 9.91 -48.05 31.96
N GLN A 673 8.83 -47.37 31.80
CA GLN A 673 7.77 -47.72 30.89
C GLN A 673 7.92 -46.93 29.57
N CYS A 674 7.51 -47.54 28.47
CA CYS A 674 7.49 -46.92 27.13
C CYS A 674 6.20 -47.29 26.39
N ILE A 675 5.54 -46.32 25.84
CA ILE A 675 4.41 -46.58 24.92
C ILE A 675 4.78 -46.10 23.53
N ARG A 676 4.45 -46.91 22.52
CA ARG A 676 4.52 -46.57 21.10
C ARG A 676 3.12 -46.55 20.52
N PHE A 677 2.72 -45.46 19.92
CA PHE A 677 1.41 -45.32 19.25
C PHE A 677 1.56 -44.47 17.99
N LYS A 678 0.57 -44.59 17.07
CA LYS A 678 0.58 -43.81 15.85
C LYS A 678 0.20 -42.35 16.10
N GLU A 679 0.88 -41.44 15.47
CA GLU A 679 0.59 -40.02 15.54
C GLU A 679 -0.89 -39.72 15.13
N THR A 680 -1.42 -40.50 14.16
CA THR A 680 -2.80 -40.36 13.66
C THR A 680 -3.87 -40.63 14.75
N ASP A 681 -3.52 -41.36 15.83
CA ASP A 681 -4.43 -41.58 16.95
C ASP A 681 -4.67 -40.33 17.78
N VAL A 682 -3.87 -39.27 17.55
CA VAL A 682 -4.03 -37.96 18.19
C VAL A 682 -4.69 -37.01 17.19
N ARG A 683 -5.94 -36.65 17.47
CA ARG A 683 -6.66 -35.67 16.63
C ARG A 683 -5.98 -34.29 16.67
N LYS A 684 -6.03 -33.59 15.54
CA LYS A 684 -5.60 -32.18 15.49
C LYS A 684 -6.53 -31.32 16.34
N THR A 685 -5.95 -30.43 17.11
CA THR A 685 -6.66 -29.51 18.02
C THR A 685 -6.05 -28.10 17.95
N GLY A 686 -6.88 -27.10 18.19
CA GLY A 686 -6.42 -25.70 18.21
C GLY A 686 -5.48 -25.38 19.37
N ARG A 687 -4.81 -24.26 19.28
CA ARG A 687 -3.73 -23.81 20.18
C ARG A 687 -4.05 -23.86 21.67
N THR A 688 -5.24 -23.44 22.08
CA THR A 688 -5.65 -23.31 23.50
C THR A 688 -6.20 -24.59 24.11
N SER A 689 -6.18 -25.71 23.40
CA SER A 689 -6.66 -26.99 23.94
C SER A 689 -5.66 -27.63 24.92
N MET A 690 -6.14 -28.46 25.84
CA MET A 690 -5.32 -29.18 26.81
C MET A 690 -4.65 -30.44 26.25
N GLY A 691 -5.12 -30.95 25.10
CA GLY A 691 -4.65 -32.22 24.53
C GLY A 691 -5.45 -33.43 25.02
N VAL A 692 -4.89 -34.61 24.80
CA VAL A 692 -5.48 -35.93 25.11
C VAL A 692 -4.48 -36.78 25.85
N ILE A 693 -4.95 -37.81 26.61
CA ILE A 693 -4.08 -38.74 27.30
C ILE A 693 -3.26 -39.53 26.27
N GLY A 694 -1.95 -39.36 26.29
CA GLY A 694 -0.99 -40.16 25.50
C GLY A 694 -0.61 -41.44 26.19
N MET A 695 -0.36 -41.35 27.49
CA MET A 695 0.03 -42.48 28.35
C MET A 695 -0.62 -42.39 29.72
N ASN A 696 -1.11 -43.51 30.29
CA ASN A 696 -1.59 -43.58 31.67
C ASN A 696 -0.41 -43.93 32.57
N LEU A 697 -0.03 -42.99 33.43
CA LEU A 697 1.07 -43.14 34.36
C LEU A 697 0.65 -43.85 35.65
N THR A 698 1.58 -44.54 36.26
CA THR A 698 1.45 -45.04 37.65
C THR A 698 1.73 -43.91 38.61
N ASP A 699 1.24 -44.05 39.88
CA ASP A 699 1.44 -43.00 40.87
C ASP A 699 2.94 -42.69 41.09
N GLY A 700 3.28 -41.42 41.02
CA GLY A 700 4.64 -40.90 41.15
C GLY A 700 5.52 -41.05 39.91
N ASP A 701 5.03 -41.65 38.81
CA ASP A 701 5.76 -41.70 37.53
C ASP A 701 5.52 -40.45 36.68
N GLU A 702 6.48 -40.14 35.85
CA GLU A 702 6.44 -38.97 34.97
C GLU A 702 7.05 -39.31 33.60
N VAL A 703 6.56 -38.67 32.54
CA VAL A 703 7.17 -38.77 31.23
C VAL A 703 8.43 -37.88 31.20
N ILE A 704 9.55 -38.49 30.77
CA ILE A 704 10.85 -37.81 30.72
C ILE A 704 11.29 -37.45 29.30
N GLY A 705 10.65 -38.02 28.27
CA GLY A 705 11.00 -37.70 26.91
C GLY A 705 10.02 -38.26 25.90
N MET A 706 9.93 -37.60 24.76
CA MET A 706 9.13 -37.97 23.60
C MET A 706 10.03 -38.12 22.38
N GLN A 707 9.96 -39.22 21.66
CA GLN A 707 10.73 -39.46 20.46
C GLN A 707 9.82 -39.84 19.31
N MET A 708 10.26 -39.52 18.08
CA MET A 708 9.58 -39.90 16.84
C MET A 708 10.37 -40.98 16.10
N GLN A 709 9.66 -41.84 15.38
CA GLN A 709 10.29 -42.96 14.66
C GLN A 709 11.33 -42.47 13.63
N SER A 710 11.09 -41.35 12.94
CA SER A 710 12.01 -40.78 11.96
C SER A 710 13.36 -40.34 12.52
N GLN A 711 13.50 -40.23 13.83
CA GLN A 711 14.70 -39.71 14.49
C GLN A 711 15.81 -40.72 14.70
N GLY A 712 15.54 -42.01 14.48
CA GLY A 712 16.56 -43.09 14.60
C GLY A 712 15.93 -44.47 14.62
N ASP A 713 16.76 -45.51 14.46
CA ASP A 713 16.37 -46.93 14.44
C ASP A 713 16.35 -47.61 15.81
N ALA A 714 16.91 -46.94 16.80
CA ALA A 714 17.01 -47.47 18.18
C ALA A 714 16.72 -46.36 19.20
N LEU A 715 16.17 -46.74 20.36
CA LEU A 715 16.07 -45.89 21.53
C LEU A 715 17.27 -46.07 22.45
N MET A 716 18.04 -45.02 22.63
CA MET A 716 19.08 -44.92 23.65
C MET A 716 18.42 -44.45 24.96
N ILE A 717 18.49 -45.24 25.97
CA ILE A 717 17.92 -45.02 27.30
C ILE A 717 19.06 -45.00 28.32
N VAL A 718 19.13 -43.95 29.12
CA VAL A 718 20.21 -43.75 30.11
C VAL A 718 19.59 -43.49 31.47
N SER A 719 20.18 -44.08 32.50
CA SER A 719 19.78 -43.97 33.89
C SER A 719 20.67 -42.99 34.71
N GLU A 720 20.18 -42.53 35.84
CA GLU A 720 20.85 -41.54 36.70
C GLU A 720 22.24 -42.00 37.20
N LYS A 721 22.48 -43.33 37.37
CA LYS A 721 23.75 -43.88 37.76
C LYS A 721 24.67 -44.24 36.62
N GLY A 722 24.44 -43.67 35.42
CA GLY A 722 25.35 -43.81 34.28
C GLY A 722 25.32 -45.13 33.56
N LEU A 723 24.29 -45.94 33.75
CA LEU A 723 24.07 -47.14 32.93
C LEU A 723 23.09 -46.81 31.79
N GLY A 724 23.37 -47.33 30.60
CA GLY A 724 22.47 -47.11 29.45
C GLY A 724 22.55 -48.25 28.47
N LYS A 725 21.63 -48.21 27.51
CA LYS A 725 21.53 -49.23 26.42
C LYS A 725 20.83 -48.66 25.22
N CYS A 726 21.12 -49.27 24.07
CA CYS A 726 20.33 -49.11 22.87
C CYS A 726 19.36 -50.29 22.72
N THR A 727 18.09 -49.99 22.38
CA THR A 727 17.06 -50.99 22.06
C THR A 727 16.44 -50.64 20.74
N LEU A 728 16.38 -51.61 19.81
CA LEU A 728 15.77 -51.39 18.51
C LEU A 728 14.31 -50.99 18.62
N ILE A 729 13.89 -50.02 17.80
CA ILE A 729 12.52 -49.57 17.74
C ILE A 729 11.52 -50.68 17.39
N SER A 730 11.98 -51.67 16.61
CA SER A 730 11.16 -52.86 16.26
C SER A 730 10.77 -53.76 17.45
N GLU A 731 11.47 -53.65 18.57
CA GLU A 731 11.10 -54.39 19.79
C GLU A 731 9.89 -53.80 20.52
N PHE A 732 9.49 -52.55 20.16
CA PHE A 732 8.35 -51.88 20.78
C PHE A 732 7.11 -52.05 19.88
N THR A 733 6.14 -52.84 20.33
CA THR A 733 4.86 -53.04 19.61
C THR A 733 4.04 -51.75 19.66
N THR A 734 3.44 -51.41 18.51
CA THR A 734 2.51 -50.27 18.44
C THR A 734 1.24 -50.58 19.23
N GLN A 735 0.81 -49.68 20.08
CA GLN A 735 -0.34 -49.78 20.98
C GLN A 735 -1.30 -48.62 20.70
N ASN A 736 -2.51 -48.73 21.23
CA ASN A 736 -3.40 -47.57 21.28
C ASN A 736 -2.89 -46.57 22.32
N ARG A 737 -3.00 -45.25 22.03
CA ARG A 737 -2.65 -44.22 23.00
C ARG A 737 -3.46 -44.35 24.29
N GLY A 738 -2.94 -43.87 25.41
CA GLY A 738 -3.59 -43.93 26.74
C GLY A 738 -3.42 -45.24 27.42
N GLY A 739 -2.59 -46.17 26.90
CA GLY A 739 -2.21 -47.39 27.63
C GLY A 739 -1.12 -47.11 28.68
N LYS A 740 -0.79 -48.13 29.50
CA LYS A 740 0.30 -48.08 30.49
C LYS A 740 1.68 -48.31 29.88
N GLY A 741 1.74 -48.64 28.57
CA GLY A 741 2.99 -49.00 27.87
C GLY A 741 3.57 -50.34 28.26
N VAL A 742 4.80 -50.59 27.84
CA VAL A 742 5.58 -51.80 28.14
C VAL A 742 6.88 -51.40 28.81
N LYS A 743 7.44 -52.34 29.63
CA LYS A 743 8.74 -52.07 30.23
C LYS A 743 9.82 -51.90 29.16
N CYS A 744 10.52 -50.80 29.20
CA CYS A 744 11.63 -50.51 28.30
C CYS A 744 12.98 -50.57 29.01
N TYR A 745 13.01 -50.60 30.33
CA TYR A 745 14.23 -50.65 31.14
C TYR A 745 13.96 -51.36 32.44
N LYS A 746 14.95 -52.11 32.95
CA LYS A 746 14.89 -52.76 34.25
C LYS A 746 15.58 -51.88 35.29
N ILE A 747 14.77 -51.20 36.09
CA ILE A 747 15.25 -50.34 37.17
C ILE A 747 15.65 -51.20 38.35
N THR A 748 16.79 -50.89 38.93
CA THR A 748 17.40 -51.55 40.14
C THR A 748 18.06 -50.45 40.94
N GLU A 749 18.42 -50.76 42.22
CA GLU A 749 19.19 -49.85 43.05
C GLU A 749 20.53 -49.43 42.44
N LYS A 750 21.08 -50.26 41.53
CA LYS A 750 22.34 -49.99 40.83
C LYS A 750 22.18 -49.07 39.65
N THR A 751 21.00 -48.98 39.07
CA THR A 751 20.74 -48.15 37.90
C THR A 751 20.18 -46.79 38.28
N GLY A 752 19.38 -46.76 39.31
CA GLY A 752 18.52 -45.60 39.58
C GLY A 752 17.45 -45.42 38.50
N ASN A 753 16.78 -44.28 38.47
CA ASN A 753 15.71 -43.96 37.53
C ASN A 753 16.27 -43.57 36.16
N ILE A 754 15.40 -43.55 35.17
CA ILE A 754 15.80 -43.07 33.83
C ILE A 754 15.83 -41.56 33.85
N VAL A 755 16.86 -40.97 33.24
CA VAL A 755 17.03 -39.50 33.15
C VAL A 755 16.91 -38.98 31.71
N GLY A 756 17.07 -39.85 30.70
CA GLY A 756 16.94 -39.41 29.31
C GLY A 756 16.75 -40.53 28.31
N VAL A 757 16.07 -40.19 27.23
CA VAL A 757 15.83 -41.03 26.08
C VAL A 757 16.08 -40.24 24.81
N LYS A 758 16.81 -40.84 23.84
CA LYS A 758 16.99 -40.28 22.49
C LYS A 758 16.85 -41.38 21.43
N ALA A 759 16.15 -41.07 20.36
CA ALA A 759 16.14 -41.91 19.16
C ALA A 759 17.45 -41.70 18.38
N VAL A 760 18.16 -42.77 18.08
CA VAL A 760 19.53 -42.75 17.56
C VAL A 760 19.75 -43.77 16.48
N ASN A 761 20.71 -43.49 15.58
CA ASN A 761 21.31 -44.43 14.66
C ASN A 761 22.70 -44.79 15.15
N GLN A 762 23.30 -45.85 14.62
CA GLN A 762 24.60 -46.32 15.04
C GLN A 762 25.77 -45.34 14.80
N ASP A 763 25.65 -44.51 13.83
CA ASP A 763 26.60 -43.45 13.45
C ASP A 763 26.53 -42.20 14.30
N ASN A 764 25.51 -42.09 15.15
CA ASN A 764 25.32 -40.93 16.00
C ASN A 764 26.27 -40.93 17.20
N GLU A 765 26.51 -39.76 17.74
CA GLU A 765 27.23 -39.55 18.99
C GLU A 765 26.32 -38.88 20.03
N LEU A 766 26.54 -39.23 21.28
CA LEU A 766 25.78 -38.70 22.41
C LEU A 766 26.73 -38.06 23.42
N MET A 767 26.25 -37.00 24.03
CA MET A 767 26.86 -36.41 25.21
C MET A 767 26.06 -36.82 26.43
N LEU A 768 26.75 -37.33 27.42
CA LEU A 768 26.25 -37.58 28.78
C LEU A 768 26.76 -36.45 29.67
N ILE A 769 25.86 -35.85 30.40
CA ILE A 769 26.11 -34.67 31.22
C ILE A 769 25.77 -35.02 32.63
N THR A 770 26.73 -34.84 33.53
CA THR A 770 26.55 -35.11 34.99
C THR A 770 26.03 -33.88 35.72
N THR A 771 25.53 -34.05 36.93
CA THR A 771 25.11 -32.99 37.83
C THR A 771 26.22 -32.01 38.22
N GLU A 772 27.49 -32.40 38.10
CA GLU A 772 28.67 -31.54 38.31
C GLU A 772 29.22 -30.91 37.01
N GLY A 773 28.46 -30.99 35.93
CA GLY A 773 28.87 -30.36 34.68
C GLY A 773 29.92 -31.14 33.87
N ILE A 774 30.30 -32.38 34.27
CA ILE A 774 31.20 -33.23 33.51
C ILE A 774 30.47 -33.74 32.24
N ILE A 775 31.04 -33.54 31.11
CA ILE A 775 30.50 -33.97 29.81
C ILE A 775 31.36 -35.05 29.20
N ILE A 776 30.75 -36.18 28.88
CA ILE A 776 31.41 -37.29 28.16
C ILE A 776 30.69 -37.46 26.82
N ARG A 777 31.48 -37.56 25.75
CA ARG A 777 31.02 -37.87 24.39
C ARG A 777 31.27 -39.34 24.10
N ILE A 778 30.20 -40.06 23.76
CA ILE A 778 30.25 -41.47 23.40
C ILE A 778 29.68 -41.72 22.03
N LYS A 779 30.18 -42.72 21.30
CA LYS A 779 29.55 -43.17 20.06
C LYS A 779 28.45 -44.17 20.37
N VAL A 780 27.33 -44.03 19.66
CA VAL A 780 26.25 -45.00 19.79
C VAL A 780 26.68 -46.41 19.38
N SER A 781 27.57 -46.54 18.39
CA SER A 781 28.17 -47.80 17.97
C SER A 781 28.91 -48.56 19.07
N ASP A 782 29.44 -47.84 20.06
CA ASP A 782 30.15 -48.45 21.21
C ASP A 782 29.15 -48.93 22.29
N THR A 783 27.87 -48.65 22.14
CA THR A 783 26.84 -49.09 23.10
C THR A 783 26.15 -50.34 22.62
N THR A 784 26.10 -51.35 23.44
CA THR A 784 25.52 -52.65 23.14
C THR A 784 24.03 -52.57 22.87
N LEU A 785 23.55 -53.15 21.77
CA LEU A 785 22.13 -53.38 21.49
C LEU A 785 21.61 -54.47 22.45
N LEU A 786 20.63 -54.11 23.26
CA LEU A 786 20.07 -54.98 24.27
C LEU A 786 18.53 -54.95 24.21
N GLY A 787 17.92 -56.07 24.59
CA GLY A 787 16.47 -56.20 24.61
C GLY A 787 15.80 -55.28 25.67
N ARG A 788 14.50 -55.09 25.54
CA ARG A 788 13.72 -54.15 26.35
C ARG A 788 13.89 -54.26 27.87
N ILE A 789 13.89 -55.48 28.39
CA ILE A 789 13.87 -55.72 29.84
C ILE A 789 15.29 -56.00 30.36
N THR A 790 16.21 -55.08 30.13
CA THR A 790 17.60 -55.15 30.64
C THR A 790 17.97 -53.85 31.37
N SER A 791 19.01 -53.91 32.23
CA SER A 791 19.48 -52.76 32.99
C SER A 791 20.55 -51.93 32.29
N GLY A 792 20.92 -52.29 31.08
CA GLY A 792 21.98 -51.63 30.30
C GLY A 792 23.40 -51.95 30.77
N VAL A 793 24.37 -51.29 30.12
CA VAL A 793 25.78 -51.38 30.44
C VAL A 793 26.27 -50.04 30.98
N LYS A 794 27.41 -50.01 31.62
CA LYS A 794 28.01 -48.83 32.22
C LYS A 794 28.55 -47.95 31.09
N LEU A 795 28.08 -46.74 30.97
CA LEU A 795 28.48 -45.75 29.91
C LEU A 795 29.47 -44.74 30.44
N ILE A 796 29.38 -44.41 31.76
CA ILE A 796 30.21 -43.42 32.42
C ILE A 796 30.54 -43.92 33.85
N ASN A 797 31.75 -43.63 34.30
CA ASN A 797 32.15 -43.82 35.70
C ASN A 797 31.80 -42.53 36.44
N LEU A 798 30.95 -42.66 37.45
CA LEU A 798 30.51 -41.55 38.30
C LEU A 798 31.14 -41.69 39.66
N ASP A 799 31.54 -40.59 40.27
CA ASP A 799 31.96 -40.49 41.64
C ASP A 799 30.77 -40.63 42.61
N GLU A 800 31.03 -40.82 43.89
CA GLU A 800 30.02 -40.96 44.94
C GLU A 800 29.19 -39.67 44.98
N ASN A 801 27.84 -39.79 44.88
CA ASN A 801 26.85 -38.76 44.85
C ASN A 801 26.73 -37.96 43.52
N VAL A 802 27.49 -38.26 42.49
CA VAL A 802 27.32 -37.68 41.16
C VAL A 802 26.36 -38.53 40.33
N THR A 803 25.40 -37.88 39.65
CA THR A 803 24.45 -38.57 38.78
C THR A 803 24.47 -37.99 37.39
N VAL A 804 23.98 -38.73 36.39
CA VAL A 804 23.74 -38.19 35.05
C VAL A 804 22.52 -37.26 35.13
N ALA A 805 22.69 -36.02 34.72
CA ALA A 805 21.65 -35.00 34.70
C ALA A 805 20.84 -35.01 33.41
N SER A 806 21.47 -35.11 32.26
CA SER A 806 20.81 -35.18 30.96
C SER A 806 21.65 -35.83 29.87
N ILE A 807 20.99 -36.07 28.70
CA ILE A 807 21.65 -36.61 27.52
C ILE A 807 21.32 -35.77 26.33
N ALA A 808 22.28 -35.42 25.49
CA ALA A 808 22.12 -34.67 24.26
C ALA A 808 22.65 -35.46 23.04
N LYS A 809 21.94 -35.48 21.95
CA LYS A 809 22.39 -36.08 20.69
C LYS A 809 23.23 -35.04 19.93
N VAL A 810 24.47 -35.43 19.58
CA VAL A 810 25.32 -34.60 18.71
C VAL A 810 24.84 -34.78 17.29
N ARG A 811 24.33 -33.72 16.71
CA ARG A 811 23.90 -33.66 15.30
C ARG A 811 25.12 -33.35 14.44
N GLU A 812 25.74 -34.32 13.85
CA GLU A 812 26.54 -34.17 12.62
C GLU A 812 25.60 -34.53 11.47
N ASP A 813 24.79 -33.61 11.00
CA ASP A 813 23.95 -33.85 9.83
C ASP A 813 24.66 -33.37 8.57
N LYS A 814 25.39 -34.31 7.95
CA LYS A 814 25.81 -34.14 6.55
C LYS A 814 24.65 -34.11 5.57
N SER A 815 23.48 -34.65 5.94
CA SER A 815 22.27 -34.70 5.09
C SER A 815 21.50 -33.36 5.04
N LEU A 816 21.73 -32.43 5.95
CA LEU A 816 21.18 -31.08 5.89
C LEU A 816 22.02 -30.13 5.04
N ILE A 817 23.26 -30.52 4.73
CA ILE A 817 24.14 -29.80 3.80
C ILE A 817 23.82 -30.22 2.35
N ASP A 818 23.41 -31.47 2.13
CA ASP A 818 23.09 -32.02 0.81
C ASP A 818 21.62 -31.82 0.40
N ASN A 819 20.70 -31.46 1.34
CA ASN A 819 19.31 -31.14 1.10
C ASN A 819 18.96 -29.64 1.33
N ALA A 820 19.93 -28.79 1.57
CA ALA A 820 19.80 -27.40 1.24
C ALA A 820 19.94 -27.32 -0.27
N ASP A 821 18.80 -27.26 -0.96
CA ASP A 821 18.72 -27.16 -2.40
C ASP A 821 19.66 -26.06 -2.91
N THR A 822 20.86 -26.44 -3.24
CA THR A 822 21.76 -25.62 -4.04
C THR A 822 21.21 -25.41 -5.45
N SER A 823 20.24 -26.20 -5.88
CA SER A 823 19.59 -26.06 -7.17
C SER A 823 18.58 -24.90 -7.20
N GLU A 824 17.85 -24.62 -6.09
CA GLU A 824 16.94 -23.45 -6.03
C GLU A 824 17.69 -22.12 -5.76
N LEU A 825 18.79 -22.18 -5.00
CA LEU A 825 19.63 -20.98 -4.79
C LEU A 825 20.43 -20.60 -6.04
N LEU A 826 20.83 -21.56 -6.88
CA LEU A 826 21.47 -21.28 -8.16
C LEU A 826 20.48 -20.76 -9.21
N SER A 827 19.19 -21.15 -9.15
CA SER A 827 18.16 -20.59 -10.04
C SER A 827 17.77 -19.16 -9.65
N GLU A 828 17.78 -18.82 -8.35
CA GLU A 828 17.55 -17.44 -7.89
C GLU A 828 18.77 -16.52 -8.12
N GLU A 829 19.99 -17.04 -8.13
CA GLU A 829 21.18 -16.28 -8.52
C GLU A 829 21.26 -16.09 -10.04
N GLU A 830 20.88 -17.07 -10.85
CA GLU A 830 20.77 -16.93 -12.30
C GLU A 830 19.65 -15.96 -12.72
N GLU A 831 18.49 -15.91 -12.03
CA GLU A 831 17.47 -14.90 -12.25
C GLU A 831 17.92 -13.50 -11.79
N LYS A 832 18.72 -13.38 -10.74
CA LYS A 832 19.31 -12.10 -10.31
C LYS A 832 20.42 -11.63 -11.23
N GLU A 833 21.24 -12.52 -11.78
CA GLU A 833 22.24 -12.16 -12.79
C GLU A 833 21.59 -11.79 -14.14
N SER A 834 20.48 -12.40 -14.53
CA SER A 834 19.73 -11.99 -15.74
C SER A 834 19.06 -10.63 -15.60
N CYS A 835 18.68 -10.20 -14.40
CA CYS A 835 18.16 -8.86 -14.12
C CYS A 835 19.25 -7.78 -14.08
N LEU A 836 20.53 -8.14 -13.83
CA LEU A 836 21.64 -7.18 -13.81
C LEU A 836 22.24 -6.89 -15.21
N LEU A 837 21.82 -7.61 -16.25
CA LEU A 837 22.32 -7.44 -17.63
C LEU A 837 21.57 -6.36 -18.44
N TYR A 838 20.61 -5.61 -17.83
CA TYR A 838 19.89 -4.52 -18.46
C TYR A 838 20.14 -3.15 -17.84
N THR A 839 21.36 -2.87 -17.40
CA THR A 839 21.81 -1.49 -17.19
C THR A 839 22.78 -1.11 -18.30
N SER A 840 22.29 -0.33 -19.26
CA SER A 840 23.13 0.30 -20.27
C SER A 840 24.15 1.23 -19.57
N PRO A 841 25.40 1.24 -19.99
CA PRO A 841 26.40 2.13 -19.39
C PRO A 841 26.07 3.60 -19.67
N SER A 842 26.22 4.40 -18.62
CA SER A 842 26.07 5.85 -18.64
C SER A 842 26.96 6.49 -19.71
N PRO A 843 26.52 7.54 -20.41
CA PRO A 843 27.30 8.21 -21.48
C PRO A 843 28.59 8.88 -21.01
N ARG A 844 28.96 8.81 -19.74
CA ARG A 844 30.18 9.43 -19.20
C ARG A 844 31.45 8.61 -19.27
N ASP A 845 31.39 7.34 -19.64
CA ASP A 845 32.56 6.46 -19.63
C ASP A 845 33.26 6.32 -21.01
N THR A 846 32.79 7.01 -22.06
CA THR A 846 33.35 6.94 -23.40
C THR A 846 34.31 8.04 -23.79
N GLU A 847 34.63 9.00 -22.92
CA GLU A 847 35.53 10.13 -23.25
C GLU A 847 36.95 10.03 -22.66
N ARG A 848 37.41 8.90 -22.15
CA ARG A 848 38.77 8.76 -21.61
C ARG A 848 39.69 7.82 -22.36
N SER A 849 39.53 7.65 -23.64
CA SER A 849 40.56 6.96 -24.44
C SER A 849 40.66 7.53 -25.84
N ARG A 850 41.27 8.70 -25.97
CA ARG A 850 41.94 9.17 -27.20
C ARG A 850 42.74 10.43 -26.85
N MET A 851 43.97 10.24 -26.44
CA MET A 851 45.03 11.19 -26.72
C MET A 851 46.01 10.55 -27.70
N PRO A 852 46.31 11.14 -28.83
CA PRO A 852 47.38 10.69 -29.68
C PRO A 852 48.71 11.28 -29.15
N SER A 853 49.72 10.39 -29.11
CA SER A 853 51.10 10.76 -28.94
C SER A 853 51.62 11.47 -30.21
N SER A 854 52.42 12.46 -30.01
CA SER A 854 53.46 13.07 -30.85
C SER A 854 53.25 14.49 -31.34
N ALA A 855 54.15 15.25 -30.94
CA ALA A 855 55.02 16.32 -31.36
C ALA A 855 54.92 17.56 -30.52
#